data_837696d6a530916facb19adf97ccbf96
#
_entry.id   837696d6a530916facb19adf97ccbf96
#
_cell.length_a   1.000
_cell.length_b   1.000
_cell.length_c   1.000
_cell.angle_alpha   90.00
_cell.angle_beta   90.00
_cell.angle_gamma   90.00
#
_symmetry.space_group_name_H-M   'P 1'
#
loop_
_entity.id
_entity.type
_entity.pdbx_description
1 polymer ?
#
loop_
_entity_poly.entity_id
_entity_poly.type
_entity_poly.pdbx_seq_one_letter_code
_entity_poly.pdbx_strand_id
1 'polypeptide(L)'
;MHGRPRKALTEKEQEASSLKAAKIRDLQSQVLHFHHNKIYTEEAIEISAKLLESNPDNYTGWNYRKLAVQYRLDQQSENGIDCESIQSIFDEELRVVEDALRTNFKSYGAWHHRRWVLSKGHSSTDRELRLLGKFQTLDVRNFHAWNYRRFITDLKKIPDEEELQYTTDMIDDNFSNYSAWHNRSVLLSNLLEKRRKGYDSKENVLGEEYEFVRNALFTDPDDQSGWFYYLWLLDQTLTHEPVFLSSWPPHASHLYLSLDGCLKGRQSLSTLEYHSKSGTFPLVLYFSDAVEGVSSSTVTVEYQAADSLIWKPLAANNLVYSQAWLTYLKFPDETHSLEAFSVEVTIGHTAGITSLSGMPCSQSCHLSFSVSVSSDDRKHFEVQTTDKKSCEEENFKALATESQELNLAHSLSKLEITKWSMEIISNEIAHCRELLSVANCKIGKLTLARLLMARNTLLSYGSPADGTEANYEYIIVLYQDLMKMDPSHTSYYEDEYSLVLFKQLTSNKVSLSKQCSQCQESLSPSINSYLSVGLNGLSLSRVGSMEHLLWVQVLDLSHNKLHSIEGLETLQLLSCLKLSHNKLCSFLALEPLKMLKCLKVLDISDNEIGAHSIDTRRYLCASPLTHSVGSDWHFQKFADGDVKLKDHWGAYLLFKDLNLIQLDIMGNAVVDDRLKAFLFKLMPEMKLLDGEKCHQVSF
;
A
#
# COMPACT_ATOMS: atom_id res chain seq x y z
N MET A 1 -23.82 -6.43 13.11
CA MET A 1 -24.32 -7.65 13.77
C MET A 1 -24.23 -8.87 12.83
N HIS A 2 -23.14 -9.00 12.11
CA HIS A 2 -22.89 -10.16 11.26
C HIS A 2 -22.16 -11.21 12.12
N GLY A 3 -22.67 -12.46 12.12
CA GLY A 3 -22.01 -13.59 12.79
C GLY A 3 -22.67 -14.13 14.08
N ARG A 4 -23.74 -13.52 14.61
CA ARG A 4 -24.49 -14.17 15.69
C ARG A 4 -25.45 -15.22 15.10
N PRO A 5 -25.43 -16.48 15.59
CA PRO A 5 -26.42 -17.47 15.15
C PRO A 5 -27.82 -16.93 15.42
N ARG A 6 -28.72 -17.02 14.42
CA ARG A 6 -30.11 -16.63 14.57
C ARG A 6 -30.74 -17.56 15.62
N LYS A 7 -31.29 -16.98 16.69
CA LYS A 7 -32.06 -17.70 17.67
C LYS A 7 -33.29 -18.31 16.97
N ALA A 8 -33.55 -19.57 17.19
CA ALA A 8 -34.76 -20.20 16.67
C ALA A 8 -35.99 -19.47 17.24
N LEU A 9 -36.87 -19.01 16.36
CA LEU A 9 -38.10 -18.32 16.74
C LEU A 9 -39.10 -19.33 17.32
N THR A 10 -39.83 -18.93 18.34
CA THR A 10 -40.98 -19.70 18.85
C THR A 10 -42.12 -19.67 17.84
N GLU A 11 -43.05 -20.64 17.90
CA GLU A 11 -44.22 -20.69 16.99
C GLU A 11 -45.03 -19.39 17.02
N LYS A 12 -45.24 -18.79 18.19
CA LYS A 12 -45.94 -17.50 18.34
C LYS A 12 -45.19 -16.34 17.66
N GLU A 13 -43.83 -16.34 17.75
CA GLU A 13 -43.00 -15.34 17.08
C GLU A 13 -43.01 -15.54 15.56
N GLN A 14 -43.08 -16.78 15.08
CA GLN A 14 -43.22 -17.10 13.66
C GLN A 14 -44.56 -16.65 13.10
N GLU A 15 -45.68 -16.91 13.82
CA GLU A 15 -47.03 -16.44 13.45
C GLU A 15 -47.09 -14.90 13.41
N ALA A 16 -46.58 -14.21 14.43
CA ALA A 16 -46.55 -12.75 14.48
C ALA A 16 -45.71 -12.16 13.33
N SER A 17 -44.56 -12.78 13.03
CA SER A 17 -43.72 -12.40 11.89
C SER A 17 -44.41 -12.61 10.55
N SER A 18 -45.14 -13.73 10.39
CA SER A 18 -45.91 -14.04 9.18
C SER A 18 -47.06 -13.04 8.96
N LEU A 19 -47.80 -12.69 10.01
CA LEU A 19 -48.87 -11.67 9.95
C LEU A 19 -48.28 -10.28 9.60
N LYS A 20 -47.18 -9.90 10.21
CA LYS A 20 -46.51 -8.66 9.86
C LYS A 20 -46.02 -8.63 8.41
N ALA A 21 -45.46 -9.72 7.92
CA ALA A 21 -45.06 -9.86 6.52
C ALA A 21 -46.23 -9.82 5.54
N ALA A 22 -47.37 -10.40 5.90
CA ALA A 22 -48.60 -10.34 5.11
C ALA A 22 -49.13 -8.90 5.01
N LYS A 23 -49.19 -8.18 6.13
CA LYS A 23 -49.60 -6.77 6.17
C LYS A 23 -48.68 -5.87 5.32
N ILE A 24 -47.35 -6.06 5.41
CA ILE A 24 -46.38 -5.29 4.62
C ILE A 24 -46.57 -5.57 3.12
N ARG A 25 -46.83 -6.84 2.72
CA ARG A 25 -47.11 -7.20 1.32
C ARG A 25 -48.36 -6.56 0.78
N ASP A 26 -49.41 -6.50 1.58
CA ASP A 26 -50.68 -5.87 1.20
C ASP A 26 -50.48 -4.36 0.98
N LEU A 27 -49.89 -3.65 1.95
CA LEU A 27 -49.55 -2.23 1.81
C LEU A 27 -48.64 -1.96 0.60
N GLN A 28 -47.68 -2.82 0.36
CA GLN A 28 -46.78 -2.70 -0.79
C GLN A 28 -47.51 -2.87 -2.11
N SER A 29 -48.45 -3.82 -2.20
CA SER A 29 -49.29 -4.04 -3.38
C SER A 29 -50.16 -2.82 -3.68
N GLN A 30 -50.78 -2.23 -2.65
CA GLN A 30 -51.57 -1.00 -2.78
C GLN A 30 -50.72 0.18 -3.27
N VAL A 31 -49.56 0.40 -2.66
CA VAL A 31 -48.63 1.48 -3.06
C VAL A 31 -48.15 1.28 -4.49
N LEU A 32 -47.82 0.05 -4.92
CA LEU A 32 -47.49 -0.27 -6.30
C LEU A 32 -48.64 0.06 -7.26
N HIS A 33 -49.88 -0.28 -6.89
CA HIS A 33 -51.08 0.05 -7.67
C HIS A 33 -51.21 1.59 -7.82
N PHE A 34 -51.09 2.35 -6.73
CA PHE A 34 -51.15 3.81 -6.75
C PHE A 34 -50.07 4.42 -7.60
N HIS A 35 -48.83 3.93 -7.45
CA HIS A 35 -47.69 4.38 -8.24
C HIS A 35 -47.90 4.15 -9.74
N HIS A 36 -48.38 2.96 -10.12
CA HIS A 36 -48.55 2.58 -11.52
C HIS A 36 -49.68 3.40 -12.20
N ASN A 37 -50.77 3.66 -11.45
CA ASN A 37 -51.92 4.41 -11.94
C ASN A 37 -51.82 5.93 -11.66
N LYS A 38 -50.68 6.42 -11.12
CA LYS A 38 -50.48 7.83 -10.77
C LYS A 38 -51.60 8.42 -9.88
N ILE A 39 -52.02 7.64 -8.88
CA ILE A 39 -53.05 8.05 -7.91
C ILE A 39 -52.36 8.70 -6.72
N TYR A 40 -52.66 9.98 -6.44
CA TYR A 40 -52.05 10.76 -5.37
C TYR A 40 -53.11 11.35 -4.42
N THR A 41 -54.15 10.57 -4.11
CA THR A 41 -55.16 10.95 -3.12
C THR A 41 -54.59 10.96 -1.68
N GLU A 42 -55.19 11.66 -0.76
CA GLU A 42 -54.77 11.70 0.63
C GLU A 42 -54.71 10.29 1.25
N GLU A 43 -55.73 9.43 0.93
CA GLU A 43 -55.75 8.03 1.37
C GLU A 43 -54.53 7.24 0.84
N ALA A 44 -54.15 7.41 -0.42
CA ALA A 44 -53.01 6.74 -1.00
C ALA A 44 -51.67 7.23 -0.38
N ILE A 45 -51.59 8.51 -0.07
CA ILE A 45 -50.45 9.11 0.62
C ILE A 45 -50.35 8.54 2.07
N GLU A 46 -51.44 8.42 2.79
CA GLU A 46 -51.48 7.85 4.13
C GLU A 46 -51.10 6.34 4.14
N ILE A 47 -51.56 5.56 3.15
CA ILE A 47 -51.20 4.15 3.00
C ILE A 47 -49.69 4.02 2.72
N SER A 48 -49.10 4.92 1.91
CA SER A 48 -47.66 4.94 1.66
C SER A 48 -46.85 5.26 2.93
N ALA A 49 -47.38 6.13 3.81
CA ALA A 49 -46.76 6.43 5.10
C ALA A 49 -46.76 5.19 6.01
N LYS A 50 -47.91 4.49 6.12
CA LYS A 50 -48.01 3.24 6.91
C LYS A 50 -47.08 2.13 6.40
N LEU A 51 -46.89 2.04 5.08
CA LEU A 51 -45.89 1.12 4.50
C LEU A 51 -44.49 1.47 4.95
N LEU A 52 -44.06 2.75 4.86
CA LEU A 52 -42.75 3.21 5.15
C LEU A 52 -42.41 3.23 6.64
N GLU A 53 -43.41 3.45 7.50
CA GLU A 53 -43.27 3.25 8.95
C GLU A 53 -42.98 1.77 9.28
N SER A 54 -43.66 0.83 8.58
CA SER A 54 -43.46 -0.60 8.80
C SER A 54 -42.22 -1.17 8.12
N ASN A 55 -41.84 -0.61 6.98
CA ASN A 55 -40.68 -1.00 6.15
C ASN A 55 -39.95 0.23 5.57
N PRO A 56 -39.12 0.89 6.35
CA PRO A 56 -38.37 2.08 5.93
C PRO A 56 -37.42 1.87 4.72
N ASP A 57 -37.09 0.62 4.40
CA ASP A 57 -36.20 0.30 3.29
C ASP A 57 -36.93 0.09 1.94
N ASN A 58 -38.23 0.41 1.88
CA ASN A 58 -39.03 0.33 0.66
C ASN A 58 -38.74 1.54 -0.26
N TYR A 59 -37.84 1.39 -1.20
CA TYR A 59 -37.45 2.46 -2.15
C TYR A 59 -38.63 2.92 -3.04
N THR A 60 -39.51 1.99 -3.45
CA THR A 60 -40.67 2.34 -4.28
C THR A 60 -41.63 3.26 -3.52
N GLY A 61 -41.85 3.02 -2.22
CA GLY A 61 -42.65 3.89 -1.37
C GLY A 61 -42.06 5.31 -1.28
N TRP A 62 -40.77 5.44 -1.09
CA TRP A 62 -40.08 6.77 -1.06
C TRP A 62 -40.16 7.47 -2.43
N ASN A 63 -40.00 6.76 -3.53
CA ASN A 63 -40.14 7.33 -4.87
C ASN A 63 -41.60 7.76 -5.16
N TYR A 64 -42.57 6.96 -4.76
CA TYR A 64 -43.97 7.33 -4.85
C TYR A 64 -44.26 8.63 -4.10
N ARG A 65 -43.78 8.78 -2.85
CA ARG A 65 -43.98 10.00 -2.05
C ARG A 65 -43.34 11.22 -2.72
N LYS A 66 -42.17 11.12 -3.34
CA LYS A 66 -41.60 12.22 -4.10
C LYS A 66 -42.52 12.70 -5.24
N LEU A 67 -43.15 11.78 -5.95
CA LEU A 67 -44.13 12.10 -7.00
C LEU A 67 -45.38 12.71 -6.44
N ALA A 68 -45.88 12.19 -5.29
CA ALA A 68 -47.04 12.73 -4.61
C ALA A 68 -46.83 14.15 -4.11
N VAL A 69 -45.65 14.42 -3.53
CA VAL A 69 -45.26 15.80 -3.13
C VAL A 69 -45.20 16.72 -4.34
N GLN A 70 -44.60 16.28 -5.45
CA GLN A 70 -44.54 17.10 -6.66
C GLN A 70 -45.95 17.41 -7.18
N TYR A 71 -46.84 16.41 -7.23
CA TYR A 71 -48.22 16.60 -7.63
C TYR A 71 -48.95 17.61 -6.73
N ARG A 72 -48.79 17.53 -5.38
CA ARG A 72 -49.39 18.50 -4.43
C ARG A 72 -48.86 19.91 -4.65
N LEU A 73 -47.54 20.07 -4.95
CA LEU A 73 -46.94 21.36 -5.24
C LEU A 73 -47.44 21.96 -6.56
N ASP A 74 -47.65 21.14 -7.59
CA ASP A 74 -48.19 21.57 -8.88
C ASP A 74 -49.64 22.08 -8.72
N GLN A 75 -50.47 21.41 -7.92
CA GLN A 75 -51.84 21.81 -7.57
C GLN A 75 -51.87 23.16 -6.79
N GLN A 76 -50.93 23.38 -5.89
CA GLN A 76 -50.80 24.64 -5.15
C GLN A 76 -50.36 25.81 -6.07
N SER A 77 -49.49 25.55 -7.04
CA SER A 77 -49.05 26.57 -7.98
C SER A 77 -50.20 27.04 -8.92
N GLU A 78 -51.16 26.17 -9.27
CA GLU A 78 -52.36 26.50 -10.05
C GLU A 78 -53.36 27.36 -9.25
N ASN A 79 -53.43 27.20 -7.92
CA ASN A 79 -54.39 27.87 -7.02
C ASN A 79 -53.85 29.16 -6.39
N GLY A 80 -52.64 29.61 -6.72
CA GLY A 80 -51.95 30.76 -6.11
C GLY A 80 -50.97 30.26 -5.03
N ILE A 81 -49.74 30.78 -5.10
CA ILE A 81 -48.63 30.35 -4.22
C ILE A 81 -48.91 30.74 -2.78
N ASP A 82 -49.26 29.82 -1.90
CA ASP A 82 -49.28 29.98 -0.46
C ASP A 82 -48.07 29.30 0.18
N CYS A 83 -47.15 30.10 0.68
CA CYS A 83 -45.92 29.62 1.32
C CYS A 83 -46.18 28.74 2.57
N GLU A 84 -47.24 29.00 3.33
CA GLU A 84 -47.58 28.22 4.51
C GLU A 84 -48.06 26.83 4.15
N SER A 85 -48.85 26.68 3.07
CA SER A 85 -49.29 25.43 2.55
C SER A 85 -48.15 24.57 2.03
N ILE A 86 -47.17 25.16 1.31
CA ILE A 86 -45.95 24.48 0.84
C ILE A 86 -45.12 23.96 2.02
N GLN A 87 -44.91 24.79 3.03
CA GLN A 87 -44.16 24.40 4.25
C GLN A 87 -44.86 23.23 4.96
N SER A 88 -46.19 23.28 5.07
CA SER A 88 -46.96 22.20 5.68
C SER A 88 -46.76 20.86 5.01
N ILE A 89 -46.72 20.81 3.65
CA ILE A 89 -46.43 19.59 2.87
C ILE A 89 -45.08 19.00 3.24
N PHE A 90 -44.03 19.83 3.30
CA PHE A 90 -42.68 19.36 3.65
C PHE A 90 -42.55 18.99 5.14
N ASP A 91 -43.24 19.66 6.04
CA ASP A 91 -43.28 19.31 7.45
C ASP A 91 -43.99 17.97 7.69
N GLU A 92 -45.00 17.66 6.88
CA GLU A 92 -45.65 16.34 6.88
C GLU A 92 -44.69 15.25 6.40
N GLU A 93 -43.99 15.47 5.32
CA GLU A 93 -42.97 14.53 4.83
C GLU A 93 -41.85 14.28 5.85
N LEU A 94 -41.38 15.30 6.54
CA LEU A 94 -40.36 15.14 7.59
C LEU A 94 -40.88 14.32 8.77
N ARG A 95 -42.18 14.41 9.11
CA ARG A 95 -42.81 13.56 10.14
C ARG A 95 -42.84 12.11 9.72
N VAL A 96 -43.26 11.80 8.49
CA VAL A 96 -43.26 10.43 7.96
C VAL A 96 -41.86 9.81 7.98
N VAL A 97 -40.84 10.61 7.61
CA VAL A 97 -39.45 10.14 7.68
C VAL A 97 -39.00 9.93 9.13
N GLU A 98 -39.42 10.79 10.07
CA GLU A 98 -39.09 10.63 11.48
C GLU A 98 -39.67 9.34 12.05
N ASP A 99 -40.94 9.01 11.75
CA ASP A 99 -41.58 7.78 12.18
C ASP A 99 -40.95 6.53 11.56
N ALA A 100 -40.57 6.59 10.28
CA ALA A 100 -39.76 5.55 9.62
C ALA A 100 -38.42 5.34 10.29
N LEU A 101 -37.70 6.42 10.62
CA LEU A 101 -36.37 6.37 11.29
C LEU A 101 -36.49 5.87 12.74
N ARG A 102 -37.60 6.07 13.45
CA ARG A 102 -37.85 5.44 14.75
C ARG A 102 -37.90 3.92 14.66
N THR A 103 -38.45 3.41 13.55
CA THR A 103 -38.53 1.95 13.29
C THR A 103 -37.15 1.39 12.84
N ASN A 104 -36.45 2.08 11.93
CA ASN A 104 -35.12 1.72 11.47
C ASN A 104 -34.27 2.98 11.25
N PHE A 105 -33.52 3.39 12.28
CA PHE A 105 -32.63 4.57 12.22
C PHE A 105 -31.39 4.37 11.30
N LYS A 106 -31.21 3.17 10.71
CA LYS A 106 -30.17 2.85 9.73
C LYS A 106 -30.70 2.73 8.30
N SER A 107 -31.95 3.10 8.04
CA SER A 107 -32.54 3.03 6.71
C SER A 107 -31.94 4.06 5.76
N TYR A 108 -31.24 3.58 4.71
CA TYR A 108 -30.73 4.42 3.63
C TYR A 108 -31.83 5.20 2.92
N GLY A 109 -32.96 4.55 2.65
CA GLY A 109 -34.12 5.15 1.97
C GLY A 109 -34.68 6.36 2.74
N ALA A 110 -34.88 6.20 4.05
CA ALA A 110 -35.40 7.24 4.91
C ALA A 110 -34.45 8.46 4.99
N TRP A 111 -33.16 8.25 5.24
CA TRP A 111 -32.17 9.33 5.28
C TRP A 111 -32.02 10.04 3.93
N HIS A 112 -32.05 9.29 2.82
CA HIS A 112 -31.98 9.87 1.48
C HIS A 112 -33.24 10.72 1.18
N HIS A 113 -34.44 10.25 1.58
CA HIS A 113 -35.66 11.03 1.41
C HIS A 113 -35.66 12.28 2.28
N ARG A 114 -35.18 12.19 3.53
CA ARG A 114 -35.02 13.36 4.43
C ARG A 114 -34.13 14.42 3.81
N ARG A 115 -32.97 14.01 3.26
CA ARG A 115 -32.07 14.90 2.55
C ARG A 115 -32.74 15.57 1.34
N TRP A 116 -33.54 14.80 0.59
CA TRP A 116 -34.29 15.32 -0.55
C TRP A 116 -35.32 16.38 -0.12
N VAL A 117 -36.07 16.14 0.95
CA VAL A 117 -37.02 17.14 1.51
C VAL A 117 -36.33 18.41 1.90
N LEU A 118 -35.22 18.32 2.66
CA LEU A 118 -34.50 19.50 3.14
C LEU A 118 -33.86 20.29 1.97
N SER A 119 -33.41 19.61 0.91
CA SER A 119 -32.86 20.25 -0.27
C SER A 119 -33.84 21.16 -1.02
N LYS A 120 -35.16 21.07 -0.74
CA LYS A 120 -36.18 21.95 -1.31
C LYS A 120 -36.21 23.35 -0.67
N GLY A 121 -35.53 23.52 0.46
CA GLY A 121 -35.35 24.85 1.09
C GLY A 121 -36.53 25.38 1.90
N HIS A 122 -37.61 24.58 2.08
CA HIS A 122 -38.82 24.99 2.83
C HIS A 122 -38.85 24.52 4.28
N SER A 123 -37.82 23.84 4.75
CA SER A 123 -37.76 23.26 6.10
C SER A 123 -36.67 23.88 6.95
N SER A 124 -36.89 23.94 8.28
CA SER A 124 -35.96 24.56 9.22
C SER A 124 -34.71 23.69 9.47
N THR A 125 -33.56 24.15 9.04
CA THR A 125 -32.27 23.51 9.32
C THR A 125 -31.94 23.47 10.82
N ASP A 126 -32.38 24.44 11.62
CA ASP A 126 -32.16 24.44 13.08
C ASP A 126 -32.97 23.36 13.79
N ARG A 127 -34.19 23.09 13.31
CA ARG A 127 -35.00 21.96 13.80
C ARG A 127 -34.31 20.63 13.49
N GLU A 128 -33.75 20.50 12.28
CA GLU A 128 -33.03 19.30 11.86
C GLU A 128 -31.76 19.06 12.69
N LEU A 129 -30.95 20.07 12.97
CA LEU A 129 -29.77 19.93 13.83
C LEU A 129 -30.16 19.49 15.27
N ARG A 130 -31.25 20.04 15.84
CA ARG A 130 -31.72 19.59 17.15
C ARG A 130 -32.22 18.15 17.15
N LEU A 131 -32.89 17.73 16.08
CA LEU A 131 -33.34 16.34 15.93
C LEU A 131 -32.15 15.39 15.78
N LEU A 132 -31.14 15.79 15.00
CA LEU A 132 -29.90 15.03 14.82
C LEU A 132 -29.17 14.78 16.13
N GLY A 133 -29.10 15.78 17.01
CA GLY A 133 -28.56 15.61 18.35
C GLY A 133 -29.23 14.46 19.11
N LYS A 134 -30.57 14.33 19.01
CA LYS A 134 -31.30 13.21 19.64
C LYS A 134 -30.96 11.85 19.00
N PHE A 135 -30.81 11.77 17.68
CA PHE A 135 -30.40 10.53 17.02
C PHE A 135 -28.97 10.13 17.39
N GLN A 136 -28.06 11.10 17.50
CA GLN A 136 -26.69 10.87 17.89
C GLN A 136 -26.55 10.44 19.36
N THR A 137 -27.45 10.87 20.25
CA THR A 137 -27.49 10.37 21.63
C THR A 137 -27.87 8.87 21.67
N LEU A 138 -28.73 8.42 20.75
CA LEU A 138 -29.17 7.02 20.67
C LEU A 138 -28.10 6.11 20.03
N ASP A 139 -27.39 6.58 19.01
CA ASP A 139 -26.29 5.86 18.35
C ASP A 139 -25.25 6.89 17.85
N VAL A 140 -24.26 7.18 18.69
CA VAL A 140 -23.19 8.14 18.42
C VAL A 140 -22.35 7.78 17.19
N ARG A 141 -22.38 6.51 16.77
CA ARG A 141 -21.62 5.98 15.63
C ARG A 141 -22.47 5.82 14.37
N ASN A 142 -23.72 6.31 14.37
CA ASN A 142 -24.58 6.22 13.19
C ASN A 142 -24.04 7.06 12.04
N PHE A 143 -23.38 6.44 11.08
CA PHE A 143 -22.77 7.13 9.95
C PHE A 143 -23.78 7.89 9.07
N HIS A 144 -25.06 7.47 9.03
CA HIS A 144 -26.10 8.20 8.32
C HIS A 144 -26.39 9.54 8.99
N ALA A 145 -26.44 9.57 10.33
CA ALA A 145 -26.62 10.79 11.09
C ALA A 145 -25.46 11.75 10.87
N TRP A 146 -24.22 11.26 10.87
CA TRP A 146 -23.03 12.05 10.56
C TRP A 146 -23.02 12.57 9.12
N ASN A 147 -23.40 11.75 8.14
CA ASN A 147 -23.52 12.17 6.74
C ASN A 147 -24.61 13.23 6.55
N TYR A 148 -25.71 13.09 7.26
CA TYR A 148 -26.81 14.04 7.21
C TYR A 148 -26.43 15.35 7.91
N ARG A 149 -25.66 15.29 9.01
CA ARG A 149 -25.12 16.48 9.67
C ARG A 149 -24.27 17.31 8.70
N ARG A 150 -23.29 16.69 8.05
CA ARG A 150 -22.46 17.36 7.04
C ARG A 150 -23.29 18.05 5.95
N PHE A 151 -24.32 17.36 5.46
CA PHE A 151 -25.21 17.97 4.49
C PHE A 151 -25.96 19.21 5.02
N ILE A 152 -26.42 19.21 6.27
CA ILE A 152 -27.09 20.35 6.87
C ILE A 152 -26.11 21.51 7.12
N THR A 153 -24.91 21.21 7.61
CA THR A 153 -23.89 22.21 7.89
C THR A 153 -23.41 22.89 6.60
N ASP A 154 -23.25 22.13 5.52
CA ASP A 154 -22.97 22.66 4.19
C ASP A 154 -24.10 23.58 3.69
N LEU A 155 -25.35 23.12 3.83
CA LEU A 155 -26.53 23.88 3.40
C LEU A 155 -26.67 25.20 4.19
N LYS A 156 -26.39 25.16 5.48
CA LYS A 156 -26.43 26.34 6.38
C LYS A 156 -25.17 27.20 6.33
N LYS A 157 -24.09 26.68 5.67
CA LYS A 157 -22.76 27.29 5.61
C LYS A 157 -22.17 27.52 7.00
N ILE A 158 -22.30 26.55 7.90
CA ILE A 158 -21.66 26.54 9.21
C ILE A 158 -20.15 26.50 9.01
N PRO A 159 -19.36 27.36 9.69
CA PRO A 159 -17.91 27.33 9.62
C PRO A 159 -17.33 25.98 10.07
N ASP A 160 -16.25 25.52 9.41
CA ASP A 160 -15.55 24.27 9.78
C ASP A 160 -15.05 24.32 11.23
N GLU A 161 -14.74 25.53 11.77
CA GLU A 161 -14.30 25.76 13.14
C GLU A 161 -15.41 25.44 14.19
N GLU A 162 -16.66 25.77 13.89
CA GLU A 162 -17.81 25.45 14.77
C GLU A 162 -18.05 23.92 14.77
N GLU A 163 -17.94 23.27 13.61
CA GLU A 163 -18.07 21.80 13.52
C GLU A 163 -16.87 21.09 14.19
N LEU A 164 -15.68 21.68 14.14
CA LEU A 164 -14.53 21.15 14.88
C LEU A 164 -14.79 21.17 16.39
N GLN A 165 -15.34 22.31 16.94
CA GLN A 165 -15.74 22.37 18.32
C GLN A 165 -16.81 21.33 18.68
N TYR A 166 -17.79 21.12 17.79
CA TYR A 166 -18.78 20.08 18.00
C TYR A 166 -18.16 18.68 18.11
N THR A 167 -17.10 18.38 17.33
CA THR A 167 -16.39 17.10 17.47
C THR A 167 -15.65 17.02 18.81
N THR A 168 -15.13 18.14 19.33
CA THR A 168 -14.54 18.20 20.67
C THR A 168 -15.56 17.81 21.74
N ASP A 169 -16.74 18.46 21.73
CA ASP A 169 -17.80 18.18 22.69
C ASP A 169 -18.23 16.70 22.67
N MET A 170 -18.34 16.12 21.47
CA MET A 170 -18.70 14.71 21.29
C MET A 170 -17.61 13.73 21.75
N ILE A 171 -16.34 14.13 21.70
CA ILE A 171 -15.20 13.33 22.15
C ILE A 171 -15.08 13.44 23.67
N ASP A 172 -15.28 14.63 24.24
CA ASP A 172 -15.27 14.87 25.68
C ASP A 172 -16.39 14.07 26.38
N ASP A 173 -17.59 14.02 25.76
CA ASP A 173 -18.69 13.18 26.23
C ASP A 173 -18.39 11.68 26.12
N ASN A 174 -17.71 11.27 25.05
CA ASN A 174 -17.38 9.87 24.78
C ASN A 174 -16.16 9.75 23.87
N PHE A 175 -14.97 9.60 24.44
CA PHE A 175 -13.72 9.44 23.70
C PHE A 175 -13.66 8.15 22.84
N SER A 176 -14.51 7.15 23.11
CA SER A 176 -14.68 5.95 22.26
C SER A 176 -15.48 6.21 20.98
N ASN A 177 -15.86 7.47 20.71
CA ASN A 177 -16.62 7.84 19.52
C ASN A 177 -15.72 7.98 18.28
N TYR A 178 -15.43 6.85 17.64
CA TYR A 178 -14.65 6.80 16.39
C TYR A 178 -15.16 7.78 15.31
N SER A 179 -16.50 7.95 15.21
CA SER A 179 -17.06 8.85 14.19
C SER A 179 -16.71 10.32 14.45
N ALA A 180 -16.66 10.74 15.71
CA ALA A 180 -16.25 12.09 16.07
C ALA A 180 -14.76 12.32 15.73
N TRP A 181 -13.88 11.40 16.09
CA TRP A 181 -12.46 11.43 15.73
C TRP A 181 -12.26 11.49 14.20
N HIS A 182 -12.97 10.65 13.45
CA HIS A 182 -12.89 10.66 11.99
C HIS A 182 -13.37 11.99 11.39
N ASN A 183 -14.51 12.53 11.85
CA ASN A 183 -14.98 13.82 11.32
C ASN A 183 -14.03 14.96 11.70
N ARG A 184 -13.42 14.92 12.90
CA ARG A 184 -12.39 15.85 13.32
C ARG A 184 -11.20 15.86 12.36
N SER A 185 -10.68 14.69 11.97
CA SER A 185 -9.56 14.60 11.03
C SER A 185 -9.89 15.24 9.68
N VAL A 186 -11.10 15.03 9.15
CA VAL A 186 -11.54 15.63 7.88
C VAL A 186 -11.65 17.16 7.98
N LEU A 187 -12.27 17.68 9.05
CA LEU A 187 -12.42 19.12 9.26
C LEU A 187 -11.07 19.80 9.42
N LEU A 188 -10.18 19.20 10.21
CA LEU A 188 -8.84 19.73 10.44
C LEU A 188 -8.00 19.77 9.16
N SER A 189 -8.09 18.70 8.33
CA SER A 189 -7.44 18.69 7.00
C SER A 189 -7.92 19.85 6.15
N ASN A 190 -9.24 20.11 6.10
CA ASN A 190 -9.82 21.23 5.34
C ASN A 190 -9.35 22.60 5.86
N LEU A 191 -9.29 22.78 7.17
CA LEU A 191 -8.86 24.03 7.79
C LEU A 191 -7.38 24.34 7.51
N LEU A 192 -6.53 23.31 7.62
CA LEU A 192 -5.09 23.40 7.30
C LEU A 192 -4.86 23.70 5.83
N GLU A 193 -5.57 22.99 4.91
CA GLU A 193 -5.45 23.20 3.45
C GLU A 193 -5.88 24.62 3.06
N LYS A 194 -6.98 25.12 3.62
CA LYS A 194 -7.50 26.47 3.37
C LYS A 194 -6.72 27.58 4.09
N ARG A 195 -5.73 27.24 4.91
CA ARG A 195 -4.95 28.18 5.76
C ARG A 195 -5.86 29.18 6.47
N ARG A 196 -6.87 28.69 7.17
CA ARG A 196 -7.79 29.57 7.92
C ARG A 196 -7.06 30.22 9.09
N LYS A 197 -7.53 31.38 9.50
CA LYS A 197 -6.97 32.11 10.65
C LYS A 197 -6.96 31.19 11.89
N GLY A 198 -5.81 31.04 12.52
CA GLY A 198 -5.59 30.11 13.63
C GLY A 198 -5.12 28.72 13.21
N TYR A 199 -5.14 28.39 11.88
CA TYR A 199 -4.65 27.15 11.29
C TYR A 199 -3.54 27.40 10.28
N ASP A 200 -2.84 28.53 10.42
CA ASP A 200 -1.75 28.95 9.53
C ASP A 200 -0.46 28.16 9.80
N SER A 201 -0.22 27.73 11.05
CA SER A 201 0.92 26.89 11.44
C SER A 201 0.44 25.46 11.66
N LYS A 202 0.77 24.59 10.71
CA LYS A 202 0.49 23.15 10.81
C LYS A 202 1.13 22.53 12.05
N GLU A 203 2.35 22.98 12.38
CA GLU A 203 3.14 22.51 13.50
C GLU A 203 2.43 22.73 14.85
N ASN A 204 1.93 23.94 15.09
CA ASN A 204 1.24 24.28 16.34
C ASN A 204 -0.07 23.50 16.47
N VAL A 205 -0.85 23.46 15.39
CA VAL A 205 -2.14 22.77 15.38
C VAL A 205 -1.95 21.26 15.63
N LEU A 206 -1.00 20.61 14.97
CA LEU A 206 -0.73 19.19 15.21
C LEU A 206 -0.20 18.94 16.63
N GLY A 207 0.58 19.86 17.19
CA GLY A 207 1.04 19.78 18.58
C GLY A 207 -0.11 19.76 19.57
N GLU A 208 -1.08 20.68 19.43
CA GLU A 208 -2.31 20.73 20.24
C GLU A 208 -3.15 19.48 20.10
N GLU A 209 -3.28 18.94 18.88
CA GLU A 209 -4.04 17.73 18.62
C GLU A 209 -3.39 16.47 19.22
N TYR A 210 -2.05 16.39 19.26
CA TYR A 210 -1.37 15.33 20.00
C TYR A 210 -1.66 15.38 21.50
N GLU A 211 -1.68 16.57 22.10
CA GLU A 211 -2.06 16.72 23.51
C GLU A 211 -3.51 16.30 23.74
N PHE A 212 -4.41 16.69 22.86
CA PHE A 212 -5.82 16.35 22.96
C PHE A 212 -6.05 14.82 22.91
N VAL A 213 -5.49 14.13 21.91
CA VAL A 213 -5.70 12.69 21.77
C VAL A 213 -5.00 11.86 22.85
N ARG A 214 -3.87 12.35 23.41
CA ARG A 214 -3.17 11.71 24.52
C ARG A 214 -4.06 11.48 25.74
N ASN A 215 -4.92 12.43 26.07
CA ASN A 215 -5.84 12.28 27.19
C ASN A 215 -6.75 11.05 27.03
N ALA A 216 -7.25 10.78 25.82
CA ALA A 216 -8.04 9.60 25.54
C ALA A 216 -7.20 8.32 25.63
N LEU A 217 -5.96 8.31 25.07
CA LEU A 217 -5.08 7.14 25.05
C LEU A 217 -4.60 6.73 26.47
N PHE A 218 -4.35 7.70 27.34
CA PHE A 218 -3.98 7.42 28.73
C PHE A 218 -5.18 7.01 29.58
N THR A 219 -6.41 7.40 29.20
CA THR A 219 -7.64 7.01 29.91
C THR A 219 -8.01 5.55 29.63
N ASP A 220 -7.98 5.13 28.37
CA ASP A 220 -8.23 3.74 27.95
C ASP A 220 -7.30 3.35 26.80
N PRO A 221 -6.12 2.78 27.09
CA PRO A 221 -5.13 2.37 26.10
C PRO A 221 -5.59 1.28 25.14
N ASP A 222 -6.65 0.57 25.45
CA ASP A 222 -7.20 -0.52 24.61
C ASP A 222 -8.31 -0.03 23.67
N ASP A 223 -8.86 1.19 23.84
CA ASP A 223 -9.84 1.78 22.92
C ASP A 223 -9.15 2.22 21.62
N GLN A 224 -9.60 1.67 20.51
CA GLN A 224 -9.01 1.93 19.20
C GLN A 224 -9.32 3.29 18.62
N SER A 225 -10.35 3.99 19.11
CA SER A 225 -10.89 5.19 18.46
C SER A 225 -9.87 6.34 18.45
N GLY A 226 -9.25 6.62 19.61
CA GLY A 226 -8.18 7.62 19.72
C GLY A 226 -6.91 7.22 18.94
N TRP A 227 -6.57 5.91 18.92
CA TRP A 227 -5.39 5.43 18.19
C TRP A 227 -5.48 5.64 16.68
N PHE A 228 -6.66 5.48 16.06
CA PHE A 228 -6.83 5.78 14.62
C PHE A 228 -6.57 7.25 14.32
N TYR A 229 -7.05 8.14 15.20
CA TYR A 229 -6.79 9.57 15.06
C TYR A 229 -5.31 9.91 15.28
N TYR A 230 -4.68 9.30 16.27
CA TYR A 230 -3.25 9.46 16.55
C TYR A 230 -2.38 9.03 15.35
N LEU A 231 -2.71 7.90 14.73
CA LEU A 231 -1.99 7.44 13.53
C LEU A 231 -2.19 8.39 12.35
N TRP A 232 -3.37 8.97 12.19
CA TRP A 232 -3.60 10.02 11.21
C TRP A 232 -2.73 11.26 11.49
N LEU A 233 -2.59 11.69 12.75
CA LEU A 233 -1.67 12.78 13.12
C LEU A 233 -0.22 12.43 12.76
N LEU A 234 0.19 11.21 13.01
CA LEU A 234 1.52 10.73 12.64
C LEU A 234 1.74 10.80 11.13
N ASP A 235 0.78 10.37 10.33
CA ASP A 235 0.84 10.49 8.86
C ASP A 235 0.93 11.95 8.42
N GLN A 236 0.20 12.87 9.08
CA GLN A 236 0.31 14.31 8.81
C GLN A 236 1.69 14.86 9.17
N THR A 237 2.30 14.39 10.25
CA THR A 237 3.63 14.80 10.71
C THR A 237 4.73 14.29 9.79
N LEU A 238 4.56 13.08 9.26
CA LEU A 238 5.51 12.40 8.39
C LEU A 238 5.31 12.69 6.90
N THR A 239 4.31 13.50 6.53
CA THR A 239 4.11 13.88 5.13
C THR A 239 5.37 14.56 4.60
N HIS A 240 6.11 13.87 3.76
CA HIS A 240 7.34 14.36 3.14
C HIS A 240 7.25 14.22 1.64
N GLU A 241 8.02 15.03 0.93
CA GLU A 241 8.17 14.89 -0.51
C GLU A 241 8.96 13.63 -0.83
N PRO A 242 8.59 12.90 -1.89
CA PRO A 242 9.39 11.77 -2.35
C PRO A 242 10.79 12.26 -2.74
N VAL A 243 11.81 11.53 -2.31
CA VAL A 243 13.21 11.84 -2.61
C VAL A 243 13.84 10.71 -3.41
N PHE A 244 14.79 11.06 -4.25
CA PHE A 244 15.64 10.10 -4.92
C PHE A 244 16.60 9.48 -3.88
N LEU A 245 16.69 8.14 -3.83
CA LEU A 245 17.53 7.42 -2.85
C LEU A 245 18.77 6.85 -3.47
N SER A 246 18.65 6.16 -4.60
CA SER A 246 19.76 5.46 -5.21
C SER A 246 19.54 5.20 -6.69
N SER A 247 20.63 4.86 -7.39
CA SER A 247 20.59 4.45 -8.80
C SER A 247 21.47 3.24 -9.05
N TRP A 248 21.19 2.58 -10.15
CA TRP A 248 22.17 1.72 -10.81
C TRP A 248 22.36 2.20 -12.24
N PRO A 249 23.57 2.58 -12.70
CA PRO A 249 24.85 2.64 -11.94
C PRO A 249 24.83 3.66 -10.79
N PRO A 250 25.68 3.45 -9.76
CA PRO A 250 25.85 4.44 -8.70
C PRO A 250 26.50 5.73 -9.22
N HIS A 251 26.27 6.84 -8.52
CA HIS A 251 26.97 8.10 -8.79
C HIS A 251 28.49 7.93 -8.68
N ALA A 252 29.23 8.67 -9.50
CA ALA A 252 30.71 8.68 -9.59
C ALA A 252 31.36 7.30 -9.89
N SER A 253 30.59 6.28 -10.29
CA SER A 253 31.11 4.96 -10.62
C SER A 253 31.72 4.91 -12.03
N HIS A 254 32.64 3.98 -12.23
CA HIS A 254 33.18 3.65 -13.54
C HIS A 254 32.93 2.17 -13.87
N LEU A 255 32.28 1.91 -14.99
CA LEU A 255 31.87 0.58 -15.40
C LEU A 255 32.62 0.14 -16.65
N TYR A 256 32.99 -1.14 -16.69
CA TYR A 256 33.58 -1.77 -17.87
C TYR A 256 32.55 -2.75 -18.47
N LEU A 257 32.14 -2.53 -19.71
CA LEU A 257 31.28 -3.43 -20.48
C LEU A 257 32.13 -4.21 -21.47
N SER A 258 31.98 -5.54 -21.49
CA SER A 258 32.60 -6.40 -22.51
C SER A 258 31.56 -6.77 -23.58
N LEU A 259 31.86 -6.47 -24.85
CA LEU A 259 31.01 -6.80 -25.99
C LEU A 259 31.14 -8.27 -26.39
N ASP A 260 32.29 -8.90 -26.15
CA ASP A 260 32.53 -10.31 -26.46
C ASP A 260 32.19 -11.19 -25.25
N GLY A 261 30.90 -11.52 -25.09
CA GLY A 261 30.40 -12.47 -24.08
C GLY A 261 30.91 -13.92 -24.22
N CYS A 262 32.03 -14.12 -24.94
CA CYS A 262 32.60 -15.42 -25.21
C CYS A 262 33.92 -15.65 -24.46
N LEU A 263 33.83 -15.80 -23.13
CA LEU A 263 34.92 -16.40 -22.37
C LEU A 263 35.03 -17.88 -22.78
N LYS A 264 35.91 -18.18 -23.71
CA LYS A 264 36.26 -19.55 -24.09
C LYS A 264 36.69 -20.35 -22.85
N GLY A 265 35.79 -21.14 -22.31
CA GLY A 265 36.08 -22.14 -21.30
C GLY A 265 35.55 -21.95 -19.88
N ARG A 266 34.92 -20.83 -19.53
CA ARG A 266 34.23 -20.68 -18.24
C ARG A 266 32.82 -20.15 -18.49
N GLN A 267 31.79 -20.88 -18.02
CA GLN A 267 30.40 -20.40 -18.02
C GLN A 267 30.31 -19.25 -17.00
N SER A 268 30.48 -18.01 -17.48
CA SER A 268 30.22 -16.83 -16.67
C SER A 268 28.72 -16.57 -16.65
N LEU A 269 28.10 -16.55 -15.47
CA LEU A 269 26.73 -16.10 -15.23
C LEU A 269 26.63 -14.57 -15.25
N SER A 270 27.43 -13.88 -16.06
CA SER A 270 27.49 -12.43 -16.03
C SER A 270 26.26 -11.82 -16.73
N THR A 271 25.59 -10.90 -16.06
CA THR A 271 24.50 -10.09 -16.60
C THR A 271 24.96 -9.21 -17.75
N LEU A 272 26.24 -8.91 -17.82
CA LEU A 272 26.90 -8.15 -18.88
C LEU A 272 26.78 -8.87 -20.25
N GLU A 273 26.68 -10.21 -20.29
CA GLU A 273 26.44 -10.95 -21.55
C GLU A 273 25.08 -10.62 -22.20
N TYR A 274 24.01 -10.50 -21.41
CA TYR A 274 22.69 -10.18 -21.97
C TYR A 274 22.67 -8.78 -22.57
N HIS A 275 23.22 -7.82 -21.84
CA HIS A 275 23.22 -6.42 -22.27
C HIS A 275 24.24 -6.16 -23.38
N SER A 276 25.38 -6.84 -23.39
CA SER A 276 26.35 -6.72 -24.48
C SER A 276 25.81 -7.22 -25.82
N LYS A 277 25.03 -8.32 -25.83
CA LYS A 277 24.37 -8.82 -27.06
C LYS A 277 23.33 -7.87 -27.64
N SER A 278 22.63 -7.12 -26.78
CA SER A 278 21.60 -6.17 -27.20
C SER A 278 22.11 -4.75 -27.42
N GLY A 279 23.40 -4.48 -27.08
CA GLY A 279 23.97 -3.12 -27.08
C GLY A 279 23.30 -2.17 -26.10
N THR A 280 22.58 -2.70 -25.10
CA THR A 280 21.79 -1.90 -24.16
C THR A 280 22.26 -2.13 -22.72
N PHE A 281 22.19 -1.09 -21.91
CA PHE A 281 22.60 -1.11 -20.51
C PHE A 281 21.49 -0.53 -19.60
N PRO A 282 21.11 -1.20 -18.48
CA PRO A 282 20.04 -0.72 -17.63
C PRO A 282 20.47 0.47 -16.77
N LEU A 283 19.64 1.52 -16.76
CA LEU A 283 19.70 2.61 -15.81
C LEU A 283 18.45 2.54 -14.94
N VAL A 284 18.64 2.32 -13.64
CA VAL A 284 17.57 2.22 -12.64
C VAL A 284 17.65 3.42 -11.70
N LEU A 285 16.54 4.09 -11.48
CA LEU A 285 16.38 5.13 -10.46
C LEU A 285 15.44 4.60 -9.37
N TYR A 286 15.79 4.79 -8.11
CA TYR A 286 15.02 4.33 -6.95
C TYR A 286 14.66 5.50 -6.04
N PHE A 287 13.37 5.63 -5.69
CA PHE A 287 12.81 6.70 -4.88
C PHE A 287 12.34 6.18 -3.51
N SER A 288 12.22 7.08 -2.53
CA SER A 288 11.71 6.76 -1.19
C SER A 288 10.28 6.24 -1.21
N ASP A 289 9.48 6.76 -2.14
CA ASP A 289 8.06 6.46 -2.29
C ASP A 289 7.75 6.01 -3.70
N ALA A 290 6.59 5.36 -3.88
CA ALA A 290 6.08 5.08 -5.21
C ALA A 290 5.67 6.38 -5.89
N VAL A 291 6.31 6.71 -7.01
CA VAL A 291 6.10 7.93 -7.80
C VAL A 291 5.58 7.61 -9.19
N GLU A 292 4.89 8.58 -9.79
CA GLU A 292 4.55 8.62 -11.21
C GLU A 292 5.22 9.79 -11.91
N GLY A 293 5.11 9.88 -13.24
CA GLY A 293 5.57 11.03 -14.02
C GLY A 293 7.05 11.01 -14.39
N VAL A 294 7.80 9.93 -14.13
CA VAL A 294 9.18 9.79 -14.61
C VAL A 294 9.18 9.58 -16.12
N SER A 295 9.80 10.50 -16.84
CA SER A 295 9.82 10.54 -18.29
C SER A 295 11.04 11.34 -18.79
N SER A 296 11.30 11.38 -20.09
CA SER A 296 12.36 12.20 -20.67
C SER A 296 12.16 13.71 -20.51
N SER A 297 10.96 14.15 -20.10
CA SER A 297 10.72 15.57 -19.78
C SER A 297 11.02 15.92 -18.31
N THR A 298 11.03 14.92 -17.41
CA THR A 298 11.27 15.09 -15.97
C THR A 298 12.64 14.60 -15.54
N VAL A 299 13.24 13.69 -16.31
CA VAL A 299 14.59 13.16 -16.11
C VAL A 299 15.39 13.30 -17.39
N THR A 300 16.39 14.17 -17.37
CA THR A 300 17.29 14.38 -18.50
C THR A 300 18.50 13.47 -18.37
N VAL A 301 18.85 12.76 -19.42
CA VAL A 301 20.05 11.92 -19.48
C VAL A 301 20.91 12.40 -20.64
N GLU A 302 22.08 12.94 -20.32
CA GLU A 302 23.04 13.44 -21.28
C GLU A 302 24.15 12.41 -21.48
N TYR A 303 24.25 11.89 -22.72
CA TYR A 303 25.32 10.98 -23.15
C TYR A 303 25.43 11.04 -24.68
N GLN A 304 26.47 10.42 -25.27
CA GLN A 304 26.79 10.58 -26.70
C GLN A 304 25.73 10.09 -27.72
N ALA A 305 24.75 9.27 -27.29
CA ALA A 305 23.69 8.80 -28.16
C ALA A 305 22.42 9.65 -27.98
N ALA A 306 21.93 10.23 -29.07
CA ALA A 306 20.79 11.17 -29.08
C ALA A 306 19.41 10.53 -29.11
N ASP A 307 19.21 9.31 -28.58
CA ASP A 307 17.92 8.63 -28.61
C ASP A 307 17.00 9.09 -27.47
N SER A 308 15.70 9.30 -27.77
CA SER A 308 14.69 9.54 -26.74
C SER A 308 14.53 8.31 -25.85
N LEU A 309 14.89 8.42 -24.57
CA LEU A 309 14.80 7.32 -23.63
C LEU A 309 13.35 7.06 -23.20
N ILE A 310 12.99 5.80 -23.12
CA ILE A 310 11.67 5.35 -22.64
C ILE A 310 11.80 4.84 -21.22
N TRP A 311 11.21 5.54 -20.27
CA TRP A 311 11.14 5.14 -18.88
C TRP A 311 9.98 4.18 -18.64
N LYS A 312 10.23 3.14 -17.83
CA LYS A 312 9.23 2.13 -17.46
C LYS A 312 9.23 1.96 -15.94
N PRO A 313 8.04 1.96 -15.30
CA PRO A 313 7.94 1.62 -13.89
C PRO A 313 8.29 0.14 -13.68
N LEU A 314 9.05 -0.15 -12.64
CA LEU A 314 9.31 -1.51 -12.16
C LEU A 314 8.27 -1.84 -11.09
N ALA A 315 7.07 -2.25 -11.51
CA ALA A 315 5.98 -2.67 -10.65
C ALA A 315 5.27 -3.89 -11.25
N ALA A 316 5.15 -4.96 -10.48
CA ALA A 316 4.58 -6.22 -10.94
C ALA A 316 3.11 -6.12 -11.42
N ASN A 317 2.34 -5.16 -10.93
CA ASN A 317 0.89 -5.05 -11.14
C ASN A 317 0.49 -4.02 -12.23
N ASN A 318 1.37 -3.65 -13.15
CA ASN A 318 1.14 -2.60 -14.17
C ASN A 318 0.64 -1.27 -13.56
N LEU A 319 1.04 -0.97 -12.34
CA LEU A 319 0.72 0.30 -11.69
C LEU A 319 1.52 1.43 -12.33
N VAL A 320 0.89 2.59 -12.42
CA VAL A 320 1.53 3.81 -12.90
C VAL A 320 2.57 4.32 -11.89
N TYR A 321 2.34 4.02 -10.61
CA TYR A 321 3.23 4.38 -9.49
C TYR A 321 4.23 3.26 -9.22
N SER A 322 5.53 3.61 -9.12
CA SER A 322 6.59 2.69 -8.72
C SER A 322 7.69 3.41 -7.96
N GLN A 323 8.33 2.71 -7.00
CA GLN A 323 9.55 3.21 -6.35
C GLN A 323 10.77 3.15 -7.28
N ALA A 324 10.78 2.24 -8.23
CA ALA A 324 11.90 2.08 -9.15
C ALA A 324 11.47 2.26 -10.61
N TRP A 325 12.31 2.97 -11.35
CA TRP A 325 12.10 3.27 -12.77
C TRP A 325 13.32 2.85 -13.58
N LEU A 326 13.06 2.24 -14.75
CA LEU A 326 14.07 1.64 -15.61
C LEU A 326 14.04 2.31 -16.99
N THR A 327 15.22 2.62 -17.51
CA THR A 327 15.46 2.86 -18.93
C THR A 327 16.71 2.12 -19.39
N TYR A 328 16.91 2.04 -20.68
CA TYR A 328 18.08 1.38 -21.27
C TYR A 328 18.91 2.39 -22.07
N LEU A 329 20.19 2.49 -21.75
CA LEU A 329 21.18 3.24 -22.49
C LEU A 329 21.74 2.37 -23.62
N LYS A 330 22.01 2.95 -24.78
CA LYS A 330 22.66 2.28 -25.92
C LYS A 330 24.06 2.85 -26.10
N PHE A 331 25.03 1.99 -26.20
CA PHE A 331 26.41 2.37 -26.52
C PHE A 331 26.79 1.85 -27.91
N PRO A 332 27.56 2.64 -28.70
CA PRO A 332 27.98 2.21 -30.05
C PRO A 332 28.84 0.93 -30.00
N ASP A 333 28.61 0.02 -30.95
CA ASP A 333 29.34 -1.24 -31.06
C ASP A 333 30.80 -1.06 -31.56
N GLU A 334 31.11 0.08 -32.18
CA GLU A 334 32.38 0.37 -32.81
C GLU A 334 33.14 1.49 -32.08
N THR A 335 33.89 1.17 -31.05
CA THR A 335 34.91 2.10 -30.54
C THR A 335 36.29 1.46 -30.55
N HIS A 336 37.05 1.78 -31.59
CA HIS A 336 38.53 1.55 -31.62
C HIS A 336 39.27 2.47 -30.63
N SER A 337 38.59 3.32 -29.88
CA SER A 337 39.13 4.20 -28.86
C SER A 337 38.73 3.71 -27.45
N LEU A 338 39.72 3.63 -26.56
CA LEU A 338 39.59 3.35 -25.13
C LEU A 338 38.89 4.52 -24.36
N GLU A 339 38.07 5.32 -25.03
CA GLU A 339 37.43 6.48 -24.41
C GLU A 339 36.26 6.03 -23.57
N ALA A 340 36.19 6.49 -22.32
CA ALA A 340 35.07 6.28 -21.44
C ALA A 340 33.93 7.24 -21.80
N PHE A 341 32.73 6.73 -21.93
CA PHE A 341 31.52 7.52 -22.11
C PHE A 341 31.10 8.10 -20.74
N SER A 342 30.98 9.43 -20.64
CA SER A 342 30.36 10.07 -19.49
C SER A 342 28.86 10.08 -19.68
N VAL A 343 28.12 9.74 -18.63
CA VAL A 343 26.66 9.80 -18.57
C VAL A 343 26.28 10.70 -17.41
N GLU A 344 25.51 11.73 -17.71
CA GLU A 344 24.99 12.68 -16.72
C GLU A 344 23.46 12.54 -16.66
N VAL A 345 22.91 12.37 -15.46
CA VAL A 345 21.47 12.23 -15.24
C VAL A 345 21.04 13.35 -14.31
N THR A 346 20.09 14.14 -14.75
CA THR A 346 19.50 15.21 -13.95
C THR A 346 18.01 14.93 -13.74
N ILE A 347 17.62 14.81 -12.49
CA ILE A 347 16.23 14.76 -12.06
C ILE A 347 15.83 16.19 -11.74
N GLY A 348 14.97 16.79 -12.59
CA GLY A 348 14.67 18.23 -12.54
C GLY A 348 13.60 18.63 -11.56
N HIS A 349 13.53 19.93 -11.26
CA HIS A 349 12.49 20.60 -10.47
C HIS A 349 11.10 20.66 -11.14
N THR A 350 10.86 19.87 -12.15
CA THR A 350 9.57 19.90 -12.84
C THR A 350 8.49 19.25 -11.96
N ALA A 351 7.37 19.95 -11.82
CA ALA A 351 6.20 19.48 -11.06
C ALA A 351 5.54 18.20 -11.64
N GLY A 352 6.33 17.38 -12.35
CA GLY A 352 5.85 16.22 -13.09
C GLY A 352 6.04 14.88 -12.37
N ILE A 353 6.94 14.78 -11.38
CA ILE A 353 7.13 13.56 -10.60
C ILE A 353 6.38 13.74 -9.28
N THR A 354 5.39 12.87 -9.02
CA THR A 354 4.53 12.98 -7.84
C THR A 354 4.35 11.62 -7.16
N SER A 355 4.26 11.63 -5.83
CA SER A 355 3.94 10.43 -5.06
C SER A 355 2.44 10.09 -5.11
N LEU A 356 2.08 8.91 -4.62
CA LEU A 356 0.68 8.48 -4.49
C LEU A 356 -0.15 9.42 -3.59
N SER A 357 0.48 10.11 -2.63
CA SER A 357 -0.15 11.15 -1.81
C SER A 357 -0.28 12.52 -2.52
N GLY A 358 0.14 12.62 -3.79
CA GLY A 358 0.10 13.86 -4.58
C GLY A 358 1.23 14.84 -4.26
N MET A 359 2.21 14.46 -3.43
CA MET A 359 3.37 15.30 -3.10
C MET A 359 4.37 15.31 -4.25
N PRO A 360 4.82 16.49 -4.72
CA PRO A 360 5.81 16.56 -5.79
C PRO A 360 7.22 16.20 -5.31
N CYS A 361 8.02 15.62 -6.20
CA CYS A 361 9.46 15.49 -6.01
C CYS A 361 10.13 16.83 -6.37
N SER A 362 10.25 17.74 -5.41
CA SER A 362 10.75 19.09 -5.66
C SER A 362 12.27 19.20 -5.62
N GLN A 363 12.97 18.17 -5.15
CA GLN A 363 14.41 18.14 -5.06
C GLN A 363 15.04 17.80 -6.42
N SER A 364 15.82 18.72 -6.99
CA SER A 364 16.67 18.36 -8.12
C SER A 364 17.85 17.53 -7.64
N CYS A 365 18.18 16.51 -8.42
CA CYS A 365 19.33 15.66 -8.16
C CYS A 365 20.12 15.48 -9.44
N HIS A 366 21.44 15.54 -9.32
CA HIS A 366 22.37 15.30 -10.42
C HIS A 366 23.26 14.12 -10.05
N LEU A 367 23.34 13.14 -10.93
CA LEU A 367 24.25 12.01 -10.82
C LEU A 367 25.02 11.83 -12.12
N SER A 368 26.27 11.39 -12.00
CA SER A 368 27.14 11.12 -13.14
C SER A 368 27.87 9.80 -12.94
N PHE A 369 28.11 9.08 -14.01
CA PHE A 369 28.95 7.88 -14.03
C PHE A 369 29.61 7.73 -15.39
N SER A 370 30.62 6.87 -15.48
CA SER A 370 31.31 6.62 -16.73
C SER A 370 31.28 5.15 -17.12
N VAL A 371 31.27 4.90 -18.44
CA VAL A 371 31.18 3.56 -19.01
C VAL A 371 32.28 3.40 -20.05
N SER A 372 33.13 2.39 -19.92
CA SER A 372 34.09 1.97 -20.95
C SER A 372 33.61 0.70 -21.60
N VAL A 373 33.55 0.68 -22.93
CA VAL A 373 33.20 -0.50 -23.73
C VAL A 373 34.48 -1.08 -24.33
N SER A 374 34.75 -2.36 -24.12
CA SER A 374 35.94 -3.04 -24.62
C SER A 374 35.60 -4.33 -25.32
N SER A 375 36.26 -4.58 -26.45
CA SER A 375 36.24 -5.85 -27.18
C SER A 375 37.36 -6.81 -26.76
N ASP A 376 38.22 -6.47 -25.78
CA ASP A 376 39.37 -7.27 -25.39
C ASP A 376 39.08 -8.18 -24.20
N ASP A 377 39.18 -9.50 -24.44
CA ASP A 377 38.92 -10.59 -23.47
C ASP A 377 39.84 -10.58 -22.22
N ARG A 378 40.80 -9.69 -22.11
CA ARG A 378 41.85 -9.70 -21.06
C ARG A 378 41.59 -8.76 -19.89
N LYS A 379 40.62 -7.88 -19.98
CA LYS A 379 40.27 -6.98 -18.86
C LYS A 379 39.02 -7.46 -18.15
N HIS A 380 39.22 -8.32 -17.16
CA HIS A 380 38.25 -8.63 -16.16
C HIS A 380 37.81 -7.36 -15.42
N PHE A 381 36.59 -7.37 -14.86
CA PHE A 381 36.04 -6.41 -13.94
C PHE A 381 37.10 -6.00 -12.90
N GLU A 382 37.94 -5.02 -13.19
CA GLU A 382 38.86 -4.40 -12.26
C GLU A 382 38.39 -2.96 -12.04
N VAL A 383 37.86 -2.69 -10.86
CA VAL A 383 37.83 -1.34 -10.34
C VAL A 383 39.27 -1.03 -10.00
N GLN A 384 39.96 -0.19 -10.79
CA GLN A 384 41.34 0.18 -10.52
C GLN A 384 41.35 1.09 -9.30
N THR A 385 41.76 0.53 -8.16
CA THR A 385 42.39 1.27 -7.07
C THR A 385 43.87 0.98 -7.07
N THR A 386 44.68 1.98 -6.76
CA THR A 386 46.14 2.02 -6.96
C THR A 386 46.95 1.12 -6.03
N ASP A 387 46.36 0.33 -5.14
CA ASP A 387 47.03 -0.57 -4.20
C ASP A 387 46.42 -1.98 -4.09
N LYS A 388 47.20 -2.97 -4.46
CA LYS A 388 46.81 -4.38 -4.63
C LYS A 388 46.44 -5.18 -3.36
N LYS A 389 46.47 -4.60 -2.15
CA LYS A 389 46.21 -5.32 -0.89
C LYS A 389 44.97 -4.89 -0.13
N SER A 390 44.31 -3.80 -0.50
CA SER A 390 43.09 -3.30 0.13
C SER A 390 41.87 -3.33 -0.81
N CYS A 391 42.02 -3.84 -2.01
CA CYS A 391 41.05 -3.75 -3.12
C CYS A 391 39.67 -4.31 -2.83
N GLU A 392 39.56 -5.36 -2.01
CA GLU A 392 38.30 -6.06 -1.80
C GLU A 392 37.34 -5.29 -0.87
N GLU A 393 37.88 -4.71 0.20
CA GLU A 393 37.11 -3.89 1.14
C GLU A 393 36.80 -2.49 0.60
N GLU A 394 37.72 -1.89 -0.21
CA GLU A 394 37.52 -0.55 -0.76
C GLU A 394 36.54 -0.53 -1.92
N ASN A 395 36.46 -1.55 -2.76
CA ASN A 395 35.46 -1.68 -3.83
C ASN A 395 34.05 -1.80 -3.28
N PHE A 396 33.88 -2.55 -2.19
CA PHE A 396 32.61 -2.63 -1.49
C PHE A 396 32.29 -1.29 -0.79
N LYS A 397 33.27 -0.60 -0.24
CA LYS A 397 33.13 0.74 0.33
C LYS A 397 32.70 1.76 -0.72
N ALA A 398 33.28 1.75 -1.93
CA ALA A 398 32.90 2.65 -3.01
C ALA A 398 31.44 2.45 -3.45
N LEU A 399 31.02 1.22 -3.75
CA LEU A 399 29.64 0.91 -4.15
C LEU A 399 28.57 1.27 -3.09
N ALA A 400 28.96 1.28 -1.80
CA ALA A 400 28.04 1.54 -0.70
C ALA A 400 28.12 2.98 -0.13
N THR A 401 29.16 3.79 -0.46
CA THR A 401 29.38 5.12 0.15
C THR A 401 28.63 6.25 -0.54
N GLU A 402 28.40 6.14 -1.84
CA GLU A 402 28.04 7.28 -2.68
C GLU A 402 26.56 7.64 -2.68
N SER A 403 25.66 6.76 -2.23
CA SER A 403 24.26 7.11 -2.02
C SER A 403 24.02 8.14 -0.89
N GLN A 404 25.04 8.44 -0.06
CA GLN A 404 24.93 9.42 1.03
C GLN A 404 25.38 10.84 0.67
N GLU A 405 26.25 11.04 -0.33
CA GLU A 405 26.76 12.37 -0.69
C GLU A 405 25.78 13.20 -1.54
N LEU A 406 24.82 12.58 -2.21
CA LEU A 406 23.78 13.26 -2.98
C LEU A 406 22.78 14.07 -2.13
N ASN A 407 22.79 13.90 -0.81
CA ASN A 407 21.82 14.52 0.10
C ASN A 407 22.23 15.91 0.64
N LEU A 408 23.32 16.51 0.18
CA LEU A 408 23.94 17.69 0.80
C LEU A 408 23.33 19.05 0.45
N ALA A 409 22.36 19.14 -0.46
CA ALA A 409 21.75 20.41 -0.87
C ALA A 409 20.33 20.61 -0.33
N HIS A 410 20.12 20.46 0.98
CA HIS A 410 18.82 20.81 1.59
C HIS A 410 18.67 22.31 1.77
N SER A 411 17.59 22.87 1.25
CA SER A 411 17.16 24.23 1.59
C SER A 411 16.89 24.35 3.10
N LEU A 412 17.21 25.49 3.71
CA LEU A 412 17.05 25.75 5.15
C LEU A 412 15.62 25.43 5.66
N SER A 413 14.59 25.69 4.86
CA SER A 413 13.19 25.39 5.22
C SER A 413 12.88 23.89 5.35
N LYS A 414 13.49 23.03 4.53
CA LYS A 414 13.37 21.56 4.68
C LYS A 414 14.06 21.07 5.95
N LEU A 415 15.18 21.66 6.30
CA LEU A 415 15.91 21.34 7.54
C LEU A 415 15.08 21.68 8.79
N GLU A 416 14.31 22.77 8.76
CA GLU A 416 13.44 23.16 9.87
C GLU A 416 12.22 22.22 10.03
N ILE A 417 11.56 21.83 8.94
CA ILE A 417 10.43 20.89 8.97
C ILE A 417 10.92 19.51 9.46
N THR A 418 12.07 19.05 8.99
CA THR A 418 12.65 17.79 9.45
C THR A 418 13.02 17.85 10.93
N LYS A 419 13.54 18.97 11.41
CA LYS A 419 13.86 19.19 12.82
C LYS A 419 12.62 19.18 13.71
N TRP A 420 11.58 19.86 13.29
CA TRP A 420 10.29 19.85 13.99
C TRP A 420 9.68 18.43 14.03
N SER A 421 9.62 17.73 12.91
CA SER A 421 9.13 16.34 12.84
C SER A 421 9.93 15.40 13.76
N MET A 422 11.25 15.56 13.81
CA MET A 422 12.12 14.80 14.71
C MET A 422 11.84 15.08 16.18
N GLU A 423 11.58 16.35 16.53
CA GLU A 423 11.24 16.75 17.90
C GLU A 423 9.91 16.14 18.33
N ILE A 424 8.86 16.28 17.51
CA ILE A 424 7.54 15.70 17.80
C ILE A 424 7.65 14.18 17.94
N ILE A 425 8.28 13.48 16.98
CA ILE A 425 8.42 12.02 17.04
C ILE A 425 9.20 11.58 18.28
N SER A 426 10.24 12.34 18.67
CA SER A 426 11.02 12.03 19.85
C SER A 426 10.19 12.18 21.14
N ASN A 427 9.35 13.23 21.22
CA ASN A 427 8.42 13.44 22.32
C ASN A 427 7.36 12.33 22.35
N GLU A 428 6.79 11.98 21.21
CA GLU A 428 5.77 10.93 21.13
C GLU A 428 6.33 9.52 21.43
N ILE A 429 7.59 9.25 21.10
CA ILE A 429 8.29 8.04 21.56
C ILE A 429 8.38 8.02 23.10
N ALA A 430 8.69 9.14 23.73
CA ALA A 430 8.75 9.23 25.19
C ALA A 430 7.37 8.97 25.81
N HIS A 431 6.31 9.61 25.31
CA HIS A 431 4.94 9.41 25.78
C HIS A 431 4.44 7.97 25.56
N CYS A 432 4.72 7.36 24.42
CA CYS A 432 4.37 5.95 24.18
C CYS A 432 5.10 5.02 25.15
N ARG A 433 6.36 5.30 25.50
CA ARG A 433 7.11 4.52 26.50
C ARG A 433 6.53 4.69 27.89
N GLU A 434 6.14 5.90 28.26
CA GLU A 434 5.46 6.18 29.52
C GLU A 434 4.14 5.40 29.60
N LEU A 435 3.29 5.48 28.59
CA LEU A 435 2.05 4.71 28.52
C LEU A 435 2.30 3.20 28.65
N LEU A 436 3.28 2.66 27.94
CA LEU A 436 3.62 1.24 27.98
C LEU A 436 4.27 0.80 29.31
N SER A 437 4.77 1.73 30.13
CA SER A 437 5.26 1.43 31.47
C SER A 437 4.11 1.16 32.45
N VAL A 438 2.91 1.67 32.20
CA VAL A 438 1.72 1.51 33.06
C VAL A 438 0.68 0.57 32.43
N ALA A 439 0.63 0.45 31.11
CA ALA A 439 -0.36 -0.36 30.39
C ALA A 439 0.30 -1.18 29.27
N ASN A 440 0.16 -2.49 29.33
CA ASN A 440 0.72 -3.39 28.30
C ASN A 440 -0.28 -3.55 27.13
N CYS A 441 -0.51 -2.50 26.33
CA CYS A 441 -1.45 -2.52 25.22
C CYS A 441 -0.76 -2.81 23.88
N LYS A 442 -1.43 -3.60 23.02
CA LYS A 442 -0.89 -4.01 21.72
C LYS A 442 -0.75 -2.84 20.74
N ILE A 443 -1.72 -1.91 20.71
CA ILE A 443 -1.71 -0.79 19.78
C ILE A 443 -0.60 0.18 20.14
N GLY A 444 -0.37 0.44 21.43
CA GLY A 444 0.74 1.26 21.90
C GLY A 444 2.10 0.68 21.48
N LYS A 445 2.31 -0.65 21.59
CA LYS A 445 3.55 -1.30 21.11
C LYS A 445 3.72 -1.17 19.60
N LEU A 446 2.65 -1.38 18.83
CA LEU A 446 2.68 -1.21 17.37
C LEU A 446 2.99 0.24 16.99
N THR A 447 2.37 1.19 17.67
CA THR A 447 2.61 2.63 17.44
C THR A 447 4.05 3.01 17.81
N LEU A 448 4.58 2.51 18.92
CA LEU A 448 5.98 2.74 19.28
C LEU A 448 6.95 2.18 18.22
N ALA A 449 6.69 0.99 17.70
CA ALA A 449 7.50 0.42 16.63
C ALA A 449 7.49 1.32 15.37
N ARG A 450 6.32 1.82 14.97
CA ARG A 450 6.16 2.77 13.84
C ARG A 450 6.86 4.10 14.07
N LEU A 451 6.74 4.69 15.26
CA LEU A 451 7.44 5.92 15.62
C LEU A 451 8.97 5.75 15.57
N LEU A 452 9.49 4.64 16.07
CA LEU A 452 10.91 4.32 16.00
C LEU A 452 11.39 4.13 14.56
N MET A 453 10.61 3.47 13.71
CA MET A 453 10.91 3.36 12.28
C MET A 453 10.89 4.71 11.57
N ALA A 454 9.89 5.54 11.85
CA ALA A 454 9.79 6.90 11.32
C ALA A 454 11.01 7.75 11.71
N ARG A 455 11.41 7.69 12.98
CA ARG A 455 12.63 8.36 13.45
C ARG A 455 13.87 7.88 12.71
N ASN A 456 14.03 6.55 12.56
CA ASN A 456 15.18 5.99 11.83
C ASN A 456 15.19 6.43 10.36
N THR A 457 14.03 6.56 9.72
CA THR A 457 13.91 7.07 8.35
C THR A 457 14.29 8.53 8.26
N LEU A 458 13.84 9.39 9.18
CA LEU A 458 14.23 10.80 9.22
C LEU A 458 15.73 10.99 9.48
N LEU A 459 16.31 10.15 10.35
CA LEU A 459 17.77 10.15 10.57
C LEU A 459 18.57 9.78 9.32
N SER A 460 18.02 8.90 8.48
CA SER A 460 18.68 8.54 7.21
C SER A 460 18.68 9.66 6.16
N TYR A 461 17.77 10.64 6.29
CA TYR A 461 17.71 11.82 5.41
C TYR A 461 18.52 13.01 5.93
N GLY A 462 18.93 13.02 7.21
CA GLY A 462 19.77 14.05 7.83
C GLY A 462 21.24 13.65 7.83
N SER A 463 22.15 14.64 7.83
CA SER A 463 23.56 14.37 8.05
C SER A 463 23.78 13.74 9.43
N PRO A 464 24.54 12.65 9.57
CA PRO A 464 24.76 11.96 10.84
C PRO A 464 25.71 12.77 11.76
N ALA A 465 25.31 13.99 12.17
CA ALA A 465 26.12 14.82 13.06
C ALA A 465 26.15 14.31 14.52
N ASP A 466 25.26 13.41 14.89
CA ASP A 466 25.06 13.00 16.30
C ASP A 466 25.09 11.47 16.47
N GLY A 467 25.98 10.71 16.00
CA GLY A 467 26.30 9.35 16.47
C GLY A 467 25.12 8.43 16.92
N THR A 468 23.88 8.82 16.63
CA THR A 468 22.66 8.09 17.01
C THR A 468 22.43 6.98 15.99
N GLU A 469 22.94 5.80 16.27
CA GLU A 469 22.67 4.60 15.46
C GLU A 469 21.18 4.27 15.47
N ALA A 470 20.68 3.88 14.31
CA ALA A 470 19.31 3.39 14.15
C ALA A 470 19.12 2.10 14.97
N ASN A 471 18.28 2.14 15.98
CA ASN A 471 18.06 1.00 16.89
C ASN A 471 16.96 0.08 16.32
N TYR A 472 17.32 -0.78 15.38
CA TYR A 472 16.41 -1.77 14.81
C TYR A 472 16.14 -2.94 15.78
N GLU A 473 17.08 -3.30 16.67
CA GLU A 473 16.93 -4.44 17.57
C GLU A 473 15.72 -4.30 18.50
N TYR A 474 15.52 -3.10 19.05
CA TYR A 474 14.36 -2.87 19.92
C TYR A 474 13.03 -2.96 19.17
N ILE A 475 12.99 -2.51 17.92
CA ILE A 475 11.80 -2.61 17.05
C ILE A 475 11.49 -4.09 16.77
N ILE A 476 12.50 -4.89 16.50
CA ILE A 476 12.39 -6.35 16.30
C ILE A 476 11.79 -7.01 17.53
N VAL A 477 12.24 -6.65 18.73
CA VAL A 477 11.69 -7.18 20.01
C VAL A 477 10.21 -6.78 20.17
N LEU A 478 9.83 -5.54 19.81
CA LEU A 478 8.42 -5.10 19.87
C LEU A 478 7.52 -5.96 18.98
N TYR A 479 7.94 -6.27 17.74
CA TYR A 479 7.15 -7.15 16.85
C TYR A 479 7.10 -8.59 17.35
N GLN A 480 8.17 -9.13 17.94
CA GLN A 480 8.16 -10.45 18.56
C GLN A 480 7.19 -10.53 19.75
N ASP A 481 7.09 -9.47 20.53
CA ASP A 481 6.12 -9.38 21.61
C ASP A 481 4.69 -9.27 21.10
N LEU A 482 4.47 -8.48 20.04
CA LEU A 482 3.16 -8.34 19.38
C LEU A 482 2.65 -9.68 18.83
N MET A 483 3.50 -10.50 18.23
CA MET A 483 3.13 -11.85 17.76
C MET A 483 2.62 -12.74 18.90
N LYS A 484 3.19 -12.59 20.13
CA LYS A 484 2.74 -13.33 21.33
C LYS A 484 1.43 -12.77 21.89
N MET A 485 1.26 -11.44 21.88
CA MET A 485 0.10 -10.76 22.44
C MET A 485 -1.15 -10.86 21.57
N ASP A 486 -0.97 -10.91 20.27
CA ASP A 486 -2.06 -10.89 19.27
C ASP A 486 -1.85 -11.96 18.18
N PRO A 487 -2.03 -13.25 18.52
CA PRO A 487 -1.82 -14.36 17.59
C PRO A 487 -2.69 -14.29 16.33
N SER A 488 -3.83 -13.60 16.38
CA SER A 488 -4.74 -13.46 15.24
C SER A 488 -4.15 -12.62 14.09
N HIS A 489 -3.17 -11.76 14.38
CA HIS A 489 -2.50 -10.90 13.39
C HIS A 489 -1.00 -11.23 13.22
N THR A 490 -0.58 -12.42 13.62
CA THR A 490 0.83 -12.86 13.57
C THR A 490 1.44 -12.65 12.18
N SER A 491 0.73 -13.00 11.11
CA SER A 491 1.25 -12.84 9.74
C SER A 491 1.57 -11.38 9.39
N TYR A 492 0.76 -10.43 9.87
CA TYR A 492 1.04 -9.01 9.69
C TYR A 492 2.31 -8.60 10.44
N TYR A 493 2.46 -9.04 11.70
CA TYR A 493 3.65 -8.71 12.48
C TYR A 493 4.92 -9.41 11.96
N GLU A 494 4.80 -10.62 11.38
CA GLU A 494 5.90 -11.30 10.69
C GLU A 494 6.37 -10.50 9.46
N ASP A 495 5.45 -9.90 8.70
CA ASP A 495 5.78 -9.06 7.55
C ASP A 495 6.51 -7.79 7.97
N GLU A 496 6.00 -7.08 8.97
CA GLU A 496 6.64 -5.87 9.49
C GLU A 496 8.01 -6.18 10.13
N TYR A 497 8.11 -7.26 10.90
CA TYR A 497 9.37 -7.77 11.45
C TYR A 497 10.39 -8.04 10.33
N SER A 498 9.95 -8.70 9.26
CA SER A 498 10.81 -9.05 8.12
C SER A 498 11.34 -7.82 7.42
N LEU A 499 10.51 -6.79 7.22
CA LEU A 499 10.93 -5.52 6.60
C LEU A 499 11.98 -4.79 7.47
N VAL A 500 11.79 -4.78 8.79
CA VAL A 500 12.74 -4.16 9.73
C VAL A 500 14.07 -4.92 9.74
N LEU A 501 14.02 -6.26 9.83
CA LEU A 501 15.21 -7.10 9.81
C LEU A 501 15.96 -6.97 8.48
N PHE A 502 15.24 -6.98 7.37
CA PHE A 502 15.82 -6.81 6.03
C PHE A 502 16.52 -5.45 5.94
N LYS A 503 15.87 -4.37 6.39
CA LYS A 503 16.47 -3.04 6.41
C LYS A 503 17.70 -2.96 7.32
N GLN A 504 17.67 -3.58 8.51
CA GLN A 504 18.82 -3.68 9.40
C GLN A 504 20.02 -4.34 8.72
N LEU A 505 19.79 -5.43 7.98
CA LEU A 505 20.84 -6.21 7.34
C LEU A 505 21.43 -5.51 6.11
N THR A 506 20.60 -4.75 5.36
CA THR A 506 20.99 -4.15 4.09
C THR A 506 21.50 -2.71 4.20
N SER A 507 21.02 -1.93 5.17
CA SER A 507 21.40 -0.51 5.33
C SER A 507 22.76 -0.30 5.98
N ASN A 508 23.24 -1.27 6.76
CA ASN A 508 24.56 -1.19 7.42
C ASN A 508 25.61 -1.94 6.60
N LYS A 509 26.67 -1.23 6.19
CA LYS A 509 27.78 -1.78 5.38
C LYS A 509 28.43 -3.00 6.03
N VAL A 510 28.66 -2.98 7.35
CA VAL A 510 29.27 -4.09 8.08
C VAL A 510 28.36 -5.32 8.08
N SER A 511 27.05 -5.12 8.29
CA SER A 511 26.08 -6.19 8.25
C SER A 511 25.94 -6.79 6.85
N LEU A 512 25.87 -5.93 5.82
CA LEU A 512 25.76 -6.37 4.43
C LEU A 512 27.02 -7.12 3.96
N SER A 513 28.23 -6.68 4.38
CA SER A 513 29.47 -7.38 4.05
C SER A 513 29.54 -8.79 4.65
N LYS A 514 28.97 -9.00 5.85
CA LYS A 514 28.85 -10.34 6.44
C LYS A 514 27.95 -11.24 5.62
N GLN A 515 26.84 -10.71 5.12
CA GLN A 515 25.92 -11.48 4.25
C GLN A 515 26.56 -11.83 2.90
N CYS A 516 27.40 -10.98 2.35
CA CYS A 516 28.20 -11.29 1.17
C CYS A 516 29.21 -12.42 1.43
N SER A 517 29.86 -12.43 2.58
CA SER A 517 30.85 -13.46 2.94
C SER A 517 30.22 -14.83 3.17
N GLN A 518 29.04 -14.89 3.75
CA GLN A 518 28.31 -16.15 3.99
C GLN A 518 27.90 -16.85 2.68
N CYS A 519 27.59 -16.09 1.64
CA CYS A 519 27.23 -16.65 0.34
C CYS A 519 28.41 -17.32 -0.38
N GLN A 520 29.65 -16.96 -0.05
CA GLN A 520 30.86 -17.56 -0.63
C GLN A 520 31.08 -19.02 -0.29
N GLU A 521 30.67 -19.47 0.91
CA GLU A 521 30.86 -20.85 1.35
C GLU A 521 29.94 -21.85 0.64
N SER A 522 28.80 -21.37 0.12
CA SER A 522 27.78 -22.22 -0.51
C SER A 522 27.83 -22.27 -2.04
N LEU A 523 28.64 -21.43 -2.69
CA LEU A 523 28.72 -21.33 -4.14
C LEU A 523 30.03 -21.92 -4.68
N SER A 524 29.98 -22.49 -5.89
CA SER A 524 31.20 -23.00 -6.55
C SER A 524 32.20 -21.86 -6.77
N PRO A 525 33.54 -22.14 -6.73
CA PRO A 525 34.59 -21.11 -6.80
C PRO A 525 34.64 -20.30 -8.09
N SER A 526 33.74 -20.53 -9.03
CA SER A 526 33.68 -19.87 -10.34
C SER A 526 32.78 -18.64 -10.41
N ILE A 527 32.05 -18.29 -9.32
CA ILE A 527 31.17 -17.12 -9.28
C ILE A 527 31.90 -15.98 -8.56
N ASN A 528 31.95 -14.81 -9.18
CA ASN A 528 32.53 -13.60 -8.56
C ASN A 528 31.84 -13.31 -7.24
N SER A 529 32.54 -13.51 -6.13
CA SER A 529 32.01 -13.46 -4.77
C SER A 529 31.44 -12.08 -4.36
N TYR A 530 31.84 -11.04 -5.05
CA TYR A 530 31.51 -9.64 -4.70
C TYR A 530 30.09 -9.19 -5.05
N LEU A 531 29.38 -9.95 -5.89
CA LEU A 531 28.04 -9.58 -6.38
C LEU A 531 26.96 -10.50 -5.82
N SER A 532 27.31 -11.26 -4.79
CA SER A 532 26.44 -12.26 -4.17
C SER A 532 26.03 -11.86 -2.76
N VAL A 533 24.74 -11.99 -2.45
CA VAL A 533 24.16 -11.73 -1.12
C VAL A 533 23.38 -12.95 -0.64
N GLY A 534 23.69 -13.42 0.58
CA GLY A 534 22.98 -14.52 1.24
C GLY A 534 22.11 -14.00 2.37
N LEU A 535 20.81 -14.18 2.25
CA LEU A 535 19.78 -13.83 3.25
C LEU A 535 18.91 -15.07 3.57
N ASN A 536 19.54 -16.23 3.53
CA ASN A 536 18.88 -17.52 3.78
C ASN A 536 18.72 -17.80 5.28
N GLY A 537 17.66 -18.54 5.66
CA GLY A 537 17.45 -19.02 7.03
C GLY A 537 17.08 -17.95 8.05
N LEU A 538 16.64 -16.77 7.64
CA LEU A 538 16.32 -15.62 8.49
C LEU A 538 14.85 -15.56 8.91
N SER A 539 14.04 -16.53 8.51
CA SER A 539 12.58 -16.55 8.74
C SER A 539 11.84 -15.36 8.15
N LEU A 540 12.35 -14.75 7.09
CA LEU A 540 11.70 -13.63 6.41
C LEU A 540 10.39 -14.07 5.76
N SER A 541 9.30 -13.35 6.00
CA SER A 541 8.01 -13.53 5.32
C SER A 541 7.84 -12.59 4.13
N ARG A 542 8.60 -11.48 4.12
CA ARG A 542 8.57 -10.44 3.09
C ARG A 542 9.94 -9.82 2.89
N VAL A 543 10.18 -9.26 1.71
CA VAL A 543 11.38 -8.49 1.37
C VAL A 543 11.00 -7.02 1.09
N GLY A 544 11.98 -6.10 1.18
CA GLY A 544 11.79 -4.67 0.92
C GLY A 544 13.13 -3.93 0.96
N SER A 545 13.11 -2.59 0.85
CA SER A 545 14.33 -1.75 0.96
C SER A 545 15.44 -2.17 -0.02
N MET A 546 15.10 -2.25 -1.31
CA MET A 546 16.02 -2.73 -2.36
C MET A 546 17.05 -1.69 -2.78
N GLU A 547 16.95 -0.46 -2.28
CA GLU A 547 17.83 0.68 -2.64
C GLU A 547 19.31 0.39 -2.47
N HIS A 548 19.67 -0.51 -1.55
CA HIS A 548 21.06 -0.89 -1.28
C HIS A 548 21.51 -2.15 -2.05
N LEU A 549 20.62 -2.80 -2.79
CA LEU A 549 20.87 -4.09 -3.45
C LEU A 549 20.80 -4.04 -4.99
N LEU A 550 20.66 -2.86 -5.60
CA LEU A 550 20.48 -2.72 -7.06
C LEU A 550 21.63 -3.33 -7.89
N TRP A 551 22.79 -3.52 -7.28
CA TRP A 551 24.01 -4.12 -7.86
C TRP A 551 24.07 -5.65 -7.77
N VAL A 552 23.14 -6.31 -7.06
CA VAL A 552 23.19 -7.75 -6.76
C VAL A 552 22.90 -8.57 -8.01
N GLN A 553 23.76 -9.57 -8.26
CA GLN A 553 23.61 -10.54 -9.36
C GLN A 553 23.19 -11.94 -8.87
N VAL A 554 23.57 -12.30 -7.66
CA VAL A 554 23.21 -13.60 -7.04
C VAL A 554 22.57 -13.30 -5.68
N LEU A 555 21.34 -13.75 -5.51
CA LEU A 555 20.59 -13.59 -4.27
C LEU A 555 20.09 -14.92 -3.76
N ASP A 556 20.47 -15.26 -2.53
CA ASP A 556 20.00 -16.46 -1.85
C ASP A 556 19.02 -16.07 -0.74
N LEU A 557 17.74 -16.37 -0.95
CA LEU A 557 16.63 -16.19 -0.01
C LEU A 557 16.01 -17.53 0.42
N SER A 558 16.75 -18.63 0.24
CA SER A 558 16.27 -19.97 0.59
C SER A 558 16.03 -20.11 2.11
N HIS A 559 15.22 -21.12 2.50
CA HIS A 559 14.91 -21.42 3.90
C HIS A 559 14.33 -20.25 4.69
N ASN A 560 13.42 -19.48 4.06
CA ASN A 560 12.66 -18.40 4.69
C ASN A 560 11.16 -18.75 4.74
N LYS A 561 10.31 -17.77 5.00
CA LYS A 561 8.85 -17.91 5.02
C LYS A 561 8.17 -17.05 3.95
N LEU A 562 8.88 -16.73 2.88
CA LEU A 562 8.38 -15.81 1.86
C LEU A 562 7.11 -16.33 1.20
N HIS A 563 6.08 -15.49 1.21
CA HIS A 563 4.83 -15.72 0.47
C HIS A 563 4.66 -14.75 -0.70
N SER A 564 5.51 -13.72 -0.80
CA SER A 564 5.61 -12.76 -1.89
C SER A 564 7.05 -12.37 -2.12
N ILE A 565 7.38 -12.06 -3.37
CA ILE A 565 8.70 -11.56 -3.78
C ILE A 565 8.60 -10.16 -4.40
N GLU A 566 7.53 -9.42 -4.09
CA GLU A 566 7.37 -8.03 -4.52
C GLU A 566 8.56 -7.18 -4.04
N GLY A 567 9.10 -6.35 -4.95
CA GLY A 567 10.30 -5.56 -4.75
C GLY A 567 11.54 -6.14 -5.47
N LEU A 568 11.62 -7.46 -5.69
CA LEU A 568 12.76 -8.07 -6.40
C LEU A 568 12.82 -7.65 -7.88
N GLU A 569 11.72 -7.19 -8.47
CA GLU A 569 11.68 -6.65 -9.84
C GLU A 569 12.61 -5.46 -10.05
N THR A 570 13.06 -4.81 -8.97
CA THR A 570 14.00 -3.70 -9.04
C THR A 570 15.45 -4.13 -9.28
N LEU A 571 15.78 -5.39 -9.00
CA LEU A 571 17.14 -5.95 -9.10
C LEU A 571 17.44 -6.39 -10.53
N GLN A 572 17.58 -5.44 -11.44
CA GLN A 572 17.69 -5.68 -12.88
C GLN A 572 18.97 -6.43 -13.31
N LEU A 573 19.96 -6.55 -12.45
CA LEU A 573 21.18 -7.31 -12.68
C LEU A 573 21.09 -8.78 -12.21
N LEU A 574 19.98 -9.18 -11.58
CA LEU A 574 19.86 -10.49 -10.97
C LEU A 574 19.92 -11.60 -12.02
N SER A 575 20.90 -12.48 -11.90
CA SER A 575 21.14 -13.62 -12.79
C SER A 575 20.85 -14.97 -12.14
N CYS A 576 21.01 -15.06 -10.81
CA CYS A 576 20.74 -16.24 -10.02
C CYS A 576 19.92 -15.88 -8.79
N LEU A 577 18.77 -16.55 -8.64
CA LEU A 577 17.86 -16.38 -7.51
C LEU A 577 17.51 -17.72 -6.91
N LYS A 578 17.76 -17.88 -5.60
CA LYS A 578 17.35 -19.04 -4.83
C LYS A 578 16.23 -18.67 -3.87
N LEU A 579 15.12 -19.37 -4.01
CA LEU A 579 13.89 -19.21 -3.23
C LEU A 579 13.39 -20.57 -2.67
N SER A 580 14.25 -21.59 -2.67
CA SER A 580 13.86 -22.91 -2.16
C SER A 580 13.47 -22.86 -0.68
N HIS A 581 12.62 -23.82 -0.26
CA HIS A 581 12.12 -23.92 1.11
C HIS A 581 11.47 -22.62 1.63
N ASN A 582 10.53 -22.06 0.87
CA ASN A 582 9.72 -20.91 1.24
C ASN A 582 8.21 -21.26 1.28
N LYS A 583 7.35 -20.25 1.29
CA LYS A 583 5.89 -20.37 1.40
C LYS A 583 5.15 -19.83 0.17
N LEU A 584 5.81 -19.85 -0.99
CA LEU A 584 5.22 -19.41 -2.24
C LEU A 584 4.14 -20.41 -2.67
N CYS A 585 2.90 -19.98 -2.84
CA CYS A 585 1.76 -20.87 -3.04
C CYS A 585 1.19 -20.84 -4.47
N SER A 586 1.65 -19.92 -5.31
CA SER A 586 1.18 -19.81 -6.69
C SER A 586 2.24 -19.21 -7.61
N PHE A 587 2.12 -19.46 -8.93
CA PHE A 587 2.93 -18.77 -9.94
C PHE A 587 2.66 -17.26 -9.98
N LEU A 588 1.52 -16.81 -9.49
CA LEU A 588 1.21 -15.37 -9.38
C LEU A 588 2.11 -14.66 -8.36
N ALA A 589 2.49 -15.36 -7.28
CA ALA A 589 3.45 -14.83 -6.30
C ALA A 589 4.85 -14.57 -6.90
N LEU A 590 5.15 -15.18 -8.05
CA LEU A 590 6.40 -15.06 -8.79
C LEU A 590 6.33 -14.03 -9.94
N GLU A 591 5.21 -13.29 -10.08
CA GLU A 591 5.01 -12.33 -11.18
C GLU A 591 6.13 -11.27 -11.31
N PRO A 592 6.76 -10.78 -10.23
CA PRO A 592 7.90 -9.87 -10.32
C PRO A 592 9.06 -10.38 -11.19
N LEU A 593 9.26 -11.70 -11.29
CA LEU A 593 10.33 -12.30 -12.09
C LEU A 593 10.24 -11.97 -13.59
N LYS A 594 9.05 -11.68 -14.11
CA LYS A 594 8.85 -11.31 -15.54
C LYS A 594 9.66 -10.09 -15.96
N MET A 595 9.98 -9.23 -14.99
CA MET A 595 10.76 -8.02 -15.23
C MET A 595 12.27 -8.25 -15.19
N LEU A 596 12.74 -9.42 -14.68
CA LEU A 596 14.15 -9.76 -14.52
C LEU A 596 14.71 -10.43 -15.78
N LYS A 597 15.06 -9.61 -16.76
CA LYS A 597 15.53 -10.12 -18.07
C LYS A 597 16.91 -10.80 -18.03
N CYS A 598 17.68 -10.55 -16.97
CA CYS A 598 19.00 -11.17 -16.77
C CYS A 598 18.95 -12.51 -16.05
N LEU A 599 17.80 -12.93 -15.53
CA LEU A 599 17.65 -14.14 -14.74
C LEU A 599 17.93 -15.39 -15.58
N LYS A 600 18.92 -16.21 -15.14
CA LYS A 600 19.37 -17.44 -15.79
C LYS A 600 19.17 -18.68 -14.94
N VAL A 601 19.31 -18.54 -13.62
CA VAL A 601 19.18 -19.64 -12.67
C VAL A 601 18.10 -19.26 -11.65
N LEU A 602 17.09 -20.13 -11.54
CA LEU A 602 15.99 -19.97 -10.62
C LEU A 602 15.77 -21.28 -9.86
N ASP A 603 15.87 -21.20 -8.53
CA ASP A 603 15.52 -22.30 -7.63
C ASP A 603 14.28 -21.91 -6.82
N ILE A 604 13.16 -22.56 -7.09
CA ILE A 604 11.88 -22.43 -6.38
C ILE A 604 11.42 -23.78 -5.81
N SER A 605 12.35 -24.72 -5.63
CA SER A 605 12.05 -26.03 -5.06
C SER A 605 11.49 -25.95 -3.63
N ASP A 606 10.77 -26.99 -3.21
CA ASP A 606 10.23 -27.14 -1.86
C ASP A 606 9.42 -25.91 -1.37
N ASN A 607 8.56 -25.40 -2.26
CA ASN A 607 7.56 -24.40 -1.95
C ASN A 607 6.15 -25.01 -1.91
N GLU A 608 5.11 -24.19 -1.82
CA GLU A 608 3.71 -24.64 -1.75
C GLU A 608 2.94 -24.37 -3.06
N ILE A 609 3.63 -24.24 -4.21
CA ILE A 609 3.00 -23.88 -5.49
C ILE A 609 2.05 -25.01 -5.92
N GLY A 610 0.77 -24.64 -6.10
CA GLY A 610 -0.31 -25.59 -6.45
C GLY A 610 -0.88 -26.37 -5.26
N ALA A 611 -0.43 -26.15 -4.03
CA ALA A 611 -0.99 -26.79 -2.84
C ALA A 611 -2.40 -26.29 -2.49
N HIS A 612 -2.75 -25.07 -2.92
CA HIS A 612 -4.02 -24.43 -2.63
C HIS A 612 -4.69 -23.94 -3.92
N SER A 613 -6.00 -24.10 -4.03
CA SER A 613 -6.79 -23.65 -5.19
C SER A 613 -6.86 -22.13 -5.35
N ILE A 614 -6.64 -21.38 -4.28
CA ILE A 614 -6.68 -19.91 -4.25
C ILE A 614 -5.52 -19.44 -3.38
N ASP A 615 -4.77 -18.45 -3.88
CA ASP A 615 -3.77 -17.76 -3.08
C ASP A 615 -4.46 -16.80 -2.11
N THR A 616 -4.75 -17.28 -0.91
CA THR A 616 -5.43 -16.51 0.13
C THR A 616 -4.46 -15.79 1.07
N ARG A 617 -3.18 -16.14 1.06
CA ARG A 617 -2.20 -15.61 2.02
C ARG A 617 -2.00 -14.10 1.88
N ARG A 618 -1.99 -13.61 0.64
CA ARG A 618 -1.89 -12.18 0.35
C ARG A 618 -3.05 -11.35 0.94
N TYR A 619 -4.22 -11.96 1.11
CA TYR A 619 -5.43 -11.30 1.63
C TYR A 619 -5.63 -11.48 3.13
N LEU A 620 -4.87 -12.39 3.77
CA LEU A 620 -4.99 -12.68 5.19
C LEU A 620 -4.10 -11.83 6.09
N CYS A 621 -3.11 -11.14 5.52
CA CYS A 621 -2.22 -10.23 6.26
C CYS A 621 -2.89 -8.86 6.49
N ALA A 622 -4.01 -8.86 7.19
CA ALA A 622 -4.69 -7.62 7.55
C ALA A 622 -4.03 -6.95 8.74
N SER A 623 -3.87 -5.63 8.67
CA SER A 623 -3.41 -4.83 9.80
C SER A 623 -4.35 -5.01 11.00
N PRO A 624 -3.85 -5.11 12.25
CA PRO A 624 -4.67 -5.17 13.45
C PRO A 624 -5.52 -3.92 13.67
N LEU A 625 -5.23 -2.85 12.92
CA LEU A 625 -5.99 -1.59 12.92
C LEU A 625 -7.11 -1.58 11.89
N THR A 626 -7.21 -2.58 11.02
CA THR A 626 -8.36 -2.76 10.14
C THR A 626 -9.39 -3.68 10.83
N HIS A 627 -10.68 -3.40 10.66
CA HIS A 627 -11.74 -4.31 11.10
C HIS A 627 -11.81 -5.55 10.20
N SER A 628 -10.76 -6.35 10.19
CA SER A 628 -10.81 -7.64 9.52
C SER A 628 -11.60 -8.61 10.37
N VAL A 629 -12.56 -9.24 9.74
CA VAL A 629 -13.33 -10.36 10.29
C VAL A 629 -12.36 -11.45 10.74
N GLY A 630 -12.56 -11.96 11.96
CA GLY A 630 -11.70 -12.96 12.58
C GLY A 630 -11.35 -14.13 11.67
N SER A 631 -10.20 -14.67 11.92
CA SER A 631 -9.45 -15.70 11.17
C SER A 631 -10.13 -17.07 11.00
N ASP A 632 -11.42 -17.21 11.24
CA ASP A 632 -12.14 -18.49 11.17
C ASP A 632 -12.64 -18.88 9.76
N TRP A 633 -12.05 -18.28 8.71
CA TRP A 633 -12.34 -18.68 7.35
C TRP A 633 -11.51 -19.92 6.99
N HIS A 634 -12.05 -21.10 7.32
CA HIS A 634 -11.57 -22.37 6.76
C HIS A 634 -11.92 -22.46 5.27
N PHE A 635 -11.05 -21.97 4.41
CA PHE A 635 -11.15 -22.11 2.95
C PHE A 635 -10.91 -23.53 2.44
N GLN A 636 -10.64 -24.48 3.32
CA GLN A 636 -10.40 -25.89 2.97
C GLN A 636 -11.56 -26.62 2.27
N LYS A 637 -12.76 -26.02 2.21
CA LYS A 637 -13.93 -26.68 1.65
C LYS A 637 -14.21 -26.41 0.15
N PHE A 638 -13.41 -25.59 -0.52
CA PHE A 638 -13.63 -25.26 -1.94
C PHE A 638 -12.63 -25.95 -2.90
N ALA A 639 -11.93 -26.98 -2.44
CA ALA A 639 -10.74 -27.54 -3.12
C ALA A 639 -11.01 -28.68 -4.11
N ASP A 640 -12.24 -29.00 -4.49
CA ASP A 640 -12.52 -30.14 -5.37
C ASP A 640 -13.00 -29.72 -6.77
N GLY A 641 -12.12 -29.10 -7.57
CA GLY A 641 -12.41 -28.85 -8.99
C GLY A 641 -11.22 -28.35 -9.77
N ASP A 642 -10.79 -29.15 -10.74
CA ASP A 642 -9.87 -28.90 -11.87
C ASP A 642 -8.74 -27.84 -11.68
N VAL A 643 -7.98 -27.97 -10.60
CA VAL A 643 -6.86 -27.08 -10.22
C VAL A 643 -5.73 -27.16 -11.28
N LYS A 644 -5.51 -28.31 -11.88
CA LYS A 644 -4.36 -28.59 -12.78
C LYS A 644 -4.29 -27.73 -14.04
N LEU A 645 -5.42 -27.41 -14.67
CA LEU A 645 -5.42 -26.60 -15.90
C LEU A 645 -5.02 -25.12 -15.60
N LYS A 646 -5.39 -24.65 -14.44
CA LYS A 646 -5.11 -23.27 -13.99
C LYS A 646 -3.61 -23.07 -13.72
N ASP A 647 -2.95 -24.08 -13.17
CA ASP A 647 -1.54 -24.03 -12.82
C ASP A 647 -0.62 -24.06 -14.05
N HIS A 648 -0.95 -24.86 -15.08
CA HIS A 648 -0.21 -24.84 -16.34
C HIS A 648 -0.30 -23.49 -17.06
N TRP A 649 -1.47 -22.82 -16.97
CA TRP A 649 -1.62 -21.48 -17.53
C TRP A 649 -0.82 -20.43 -16.75
N GLY A 650 -0.79 -20.54 -15.41
CA GLY A 650 0.05 -19.70 -14.55
C GLY A 650 1.54 -19.88 -14.89
N ALA A 651 2.00 -21.11 -15.05
CA ALA A 651 3.35 -21.43 -15.47
C ALA A 651 3.67 -20.82 -16.87
N TYR A 652 2.75 -20.97 -17.84
CA TYR A 652 2.92 -20.34 -19.16
C TYR A 652 3.10 -18.84 -19.06
N LEU A 653 2.22 -18.16 -18.36
CA LEU A 653 2.25 -16.70 -18.24
C LEU A 653 3.51 -16.20 -17.53
N LEU A 654 4.09 -16.99 -16.63
CA LEU A 654 5.32 -16.64 -15.94
C LEU A 654 6.55 -16.90 -16.82
N PHE A 655 6.71 -18.15 -17.31
CA PHE A 655 7.97 -18.62 -17.87
C PHE A 655 8.16 -18.28 -19.35
N LYS A 656 7.10 -17.95 -20.10
CA LYS A 656 7.20 -17.64 -21.54
C LYS A 656 8.13 -16.48 -21.88
N ASP A 657 8.32 -15.54 -20.93
CA ASP A 657 9.13 -14.33 -21.11
C ASP A 657 10.48 -14.40 -20.40
N LEU A 658 10.81 -15.56 -19.78
CA LEU A 658 12.05 -15.80 -19.07
C LEU A 658 13.01 -16.67 -19.92
N ASN A 659 14.30 -16.34 -19.89
CA ASN A 659 15.36 -17.07 -20.60
C ASN A 659 16.23 -17.85 -19.61
N LEU A 660 15.60 -18.80 -18.88
CA LEU A 660 16.29 -19.59 -17.88
C LEU A 660 17.19 -20.65 -18.52
N ILE A 661 18.37 -20.84 -17.95
CA ILE A 661 19.30 -21.94 -18.26
C ILE A 661 19.09 -23.09 -17.28
N GLN A 662 18.76 -22.77 -16.03
CA GLN A 662 18.47 -23.74 -14.98
C GLN A 662 17.20 -23.34 -14.22
N LEU A 663 16.35 -24.32 -13.98
CA LEU A 663 15.16 -24.21 -13.14
C LEU A 663 15.09 -25.42 -12.19
N ASP A 664 14.98 -25.16 -10.90
CA ASP A 664 14.71 -26.17 -9.87
C ASP A 664 13.33 -25.89 -9.27
N ILE A 665 12.40 -26.83 -9.45
CA ILE A 665 10.96 -26.68 -9.08
C ILE A 665 10.44 -27.88 -8.29
N MET A 666 11.25 -28.91 -8.08
CA MET A 666 10.85 -30.14 -7.34
C MET A 666 10.27 -29.81 -5.96
N GLY A 667 9.50 -30.71 -5.38
CA GLY A 667 8.89 -30.52 -4.06
C GLY A 667 7.65 -29.62 -4.01
N ASN A 668 7.23 -29.01 -5.14
CA ASN A 668 5.98 -28.26 -5.24
C ASN A 668 4.81 -29.17 -5.63
N ALA A 669 3.61 -28.90 -5.10
CA ALA A 669 2.43 -29.74 -5.33
C ALA A 669 1.96 -29.76 -6.81
N VAL A 670 2.28 -28.71 -7.57
CA VAL A 670 1.93 -28.59 -9.00
C VAL A 670 2.79 -29.49 -9.90
N VAL A 671 3.95 -29.96 -9.42
CA VAL A 671 4.97 -30.64 -10.26
C VAL A 671 4.54 -32.06 -10.57
N ASP A 672 4.32 -32.32 -11.84
CA ASP A 672 4.13 -33.64 -12.44
C ASP A 672 4.91 -33.75 -13.76
N ASP A 673 4.99 -34.94 -14.30
CA ASP A 673 5.72 -35.21 -15.58
C ASP A 673 5.17 -34.38 -16.75
N ARG A 674 3.87 -34.01 -16.71
CA ARG A 674 3.23 -33.18 -17.75
C ARG A 674 3.71 -31.75 -17.68
N LEU A 675 3.79 -31.20 -16.46
CA LEU A 675 4.31 -29.84 -16.27
C LEU A 675 5.78 -29.77 -16.67
N LYS A 676 6.60 -30.77 -16.29
CA LYS A 676 8.00 -30.81 -16.68
C LYS A 676 8.15 -30.85 -18.20
N ALA A 677 7.41 -31.74 -18.88
CA ALA A 677 7.40 -31.82 -20.35
C ALA A 677 6.91 -30.51 -21.01
N PHE A 678 5.95 -29.84 -20.39
CA PHE A 678 5.47 -28.54 -20.85
C PHE A 678 6.55 -27.44 -20.70
N LEU A 679 7.25 -27.38 -19.58
CA LEU A 679 8.31 -26.41 -19.31
C LEU A 679 9.50 -26.59 -20.27
N PHE A 680 9.86 -27.83 -20.61
CA PHE A 680 10.88 -28.13 -21.64
C PHE A 680 10.52 -27.55 -23.01
N LYS A 681 9.25 -27.66 -23.41
CA LYS A 681 8.79 -27.08 -24.68
C LYS A 681 8.71 -25.56 -24.64
N LEU A 682 8.40 -25.02 -23.49
CA LEU A 682 8.23 -23.56 -23.32
C LEU A 682 9.58 -22.83 -23.30
N MET A 683 10.61 -23.45 -22.73
CA MET A 683 11.94 -22.84 -22.54
C MET A 683 13.03 -23.67 -23.25
N PRO A 684 13.20 -23.53 -24.58
CA PRO A 684 14.14 -24.33 -25.36
C PRO A 684 15.62 -24.11 -25.02
N GLU A 685 15.97 -22.98 -24.41
CA GLU A 685 17.34 -22.67 -23.98
C GLU A 685 17.71 -23.29 -22.62
N MET A 686 16.75 -23.93 -21.95
CA MET A 686 16.95 -24.53 -20.63
C MET A 686 17.84 -25.79 -20.76
N LYS A 687 18.91 -25.83 -19.95
CA LYS A 687 19.89 -26.93 -19.94
C LYS A 687 19.67 -27.90 -18.78
N LEU A 688 19.17 -27.39 -17.64
CA LEU A 688 18.96 -28.17 -16.42
C LEU A 688 17.55 -27.91 -15.86
N LEU A 689 16.84 -29.00 -15.56
CA LEU A 689 15.59 -28.97 -14.81
C LEU A 689 15.69 -29.96 -13.65
N ASP A 690 15.55 -29.49 -12.42
CA ASP A 690 15.70 -30.28 -11.19
C ASP A 690 17.03 -31.07 -11.14
N GLY A 691 18.13 -30.48 -11.64
CA GLY A 691 19.45 -31.08 -11.71
C GLY A 691 19.64 -32.08 -12.86
N GLU A 692 18.59 -32.43 -13.60
CA GLU A 692 18.66 -33.32 -14.75
C GLU A 692 18.96 -32.55 -16.04
N LYS A 693 19.90 -33.10 -16.85
CA LYS A 693 20.21 -32.51 -18.15
C LYS A 693 19.04 -32.65 -19.11
N CYS A 694 18.64 -31.54 -19.70
CA CYS A 694 17.66 -31.53 -20.76
C CYS A 694 18.27 -32.17 -22.03
N HIS A 695 17.95 -33.43 -22.31
CA HIS A 695 18.27 -34.02 -23.61
C HIS A 695 17.33 -33.40 -24.64
N GLN A 696 17.87 -32.79 -25.69
CA GLN A 696 17.09 -32.44 -26.87
C GLN A 696 16.48 -33.73 -27.41
N VAL A 697 15.21 -33.95 -27.11
CA VAL A 697 14.44 -35.03 -27.79
C VAL A 697 14.26 -34.52 -29.21
N SER A 698 15.13 -34.98 -30.10
CA SER A 698 14.93 -34.85 -31.53
C SER A 698 13.68 -35.67 -31.89
N PHE A 699 12.60 -34.98 -32.19
CA PHE A 699 11.43 -35.54 -32.85
C PHE A 699 11.60 -35.44 -34.36
#